data_557cddaca13146548b4afa943ea75d48
#
_entry.id   557cddaca13146548b4afa943ea75d48
#
_cell.length_a   1.000
_cell.length_b   1.000
_cell.length_c   1.000
_cell.angle_alpha   90.00
_cell.angle_beta   90.00
_cell.angle_gamma   90.00
#
_symmetry.space_group_name_H-M   'P 1'
#
loop_
_entity.id
_entity.type
_entity.pdbx_description
1 polymer ?
#
loop_
_entity_poly.entity_id
_entity_poly.type
_entity_poly.pdbx_seq_one_letter_code
_entity_poly.pdbx_strand_id
1 'polypeptide(L)'
;MQKTLEIILSALKEQGQPLDANALDRIIRARNRELRGPVRAVAKKKLLPFYQQVKENDPALWRSWNIDDALESLLVRTLRMKPMRTASGVATVTVLTKPWPCASACLYCPNDIRMPKSYLTDEPACQRAERNWFDPYLQVALRLRTLADMGHTTDKVELIVLGGTWTDYPRKYRFWFMRELFRALNEAADAKAQHASITERRAFYERCNIRNERDDLAAFSRDEQTRVTCGELTYNQAVRDLYGANEGWRQASACQTATLSDVSREHARNVQAAHRSVGLVIETRPDCITPGALTEMRALGATKVQIGIQSLDQQILDANLRRISLDRIARAFELARLFGFKIHAHFMANLYGATPKRDVEGYRALVTDGRFLPDEVKMYPCALVDGTGLVAHWRDGSWKPYTEGELIDVLVANMQVTPPYVRVSRMIRDISSHDIMTGNKKVNLRQMVDEELARRGAAVAEIRTREIGTRGTDLSDLALAEFPYETTVSSERFLQWVTPDGKIAGFLRLSLPKADAIAAARTEAENERGLIGERGRKAMPPESEDASHQAERDIAPTSADAQSELAAQDAFPLSAGEAMIREVHVYGAVAALGHASTGAQHTGLGRKLVARACDIAREAGYERINVISAVGTREYYASLGFEQHGLYQQKKL
;
A
#
# COMPACT_ATOMS: atom_id res chain seq x y z
N MET A 1 -27.50 -1.57 24.81
CA MET A 1 -26.14 -1.00 24.64
C MET A 1 -25.85 0.05 25.71
N GLN A 2 -26.75 0.99 25.93
CA GLN A 2 -26.59 2.08 26.92
C GLN A 2 -26.11 1.57 28.29
N LYS A 3 -26.89 0.68 28.94
CA LYS A 3 -26.53 0.15 30.27
C LYS A 3 -25.17 -0.58 30.33
N THR A 4 -24.77 -1.20 29.21
CA THR A 4 -23.43 -1.83 29.12
C THR A 4 -22.33 -0.76 29.07
N LEU A 5 -22.56 0.34 28.34
CA LEU A 5 -21.63 1.45 28.25
C LEU A 5 -21.47 2.15 29.62
N GLU A 6 -22.57 2.35 30.34
CA GLU A 6 -22.57 2.93 31.70
C GLU A 6 -21.75 2.08 32.69
N ILE A 7 -21.87 0.76 32.64
CA ILE A 7 -21.06 -0.17 33.47
C ILE A 7 -19.57 -0.04 33.12
N ILE A 8 -19.24 0.05 31.81
CA ILE A 8 -17.86 0.21 31.35
C ILE A 8 -17.30 1.56 31.82
N LEU A 9 -18.08 2.65 31.69
CA LEU A 9 -17.69 3.98 32.16
C LEU A 9 -17.43 4.02 33.68
N SER A 10 -18.28 3.37 34.46
CA SER A 10 -18.07 3.26 35.93
C SER A 10 -16.77 2.53 36.25
N ALA A 11 -16.52 1.38 35.61
CA ALA A 11 -15.29 0.64 35.79
C ALA A 11 -14.03 1.42 35.38
N LEU A 12 -14.11 2.22 34.31
CA LEU A 12 -13.00 3.08 33.88
C LEU A 12 -12.73 4.23 34.86
N LYS A 13 -13.79 4.83 35.42
CA LYS A 13 -13.67 5.87 36.47
C LYS A 13 -13.00 5.32 37.73
N GLU A 14 -13.35 4.10 38.13
CA GLU A 14 -12.76 3.45 39.30
C GLU A 14 -11.29 3.06 39.10
N GLN A 15 -10.93 2.54 37.91
CA GLN A 15 -9.58 2.04 37.63
C GLN A 15 -8.59 3.10 37.17
N GLY A 16 -9.04 4.19 36.59
CA GLY A 16 -8.20 5.25 36.03
C GLY A 16 -7.31 4.79 34.85
N GLN A 17 -7.56 3.61 34.28
CA GLN A 17 -6.80 3.02 33.18
C GLN A 17 -7.72 2.19 32.26
N PRO A 18 -7.31 1.92 31.00
CA PRO A 18 -8.10 1.10 30.07
C PRO A 18 -8.36 -0.30 30.63
N LEU A 19 -9.57 -0.82 30.45
CA LEU A 19 -9.87 -2.21 30.80
C LEU A 19 -9.12 -3.15 29.86
N ASP A 20 -8.57 -4.23 30.43
CA ASP A 20 -8.03 -5.32 29.61
C ASP A 20 -9.13 -6.09 28.88
N ALA A 21 -8.74 -6.93 27.90
CA ALA A 21 -9.67 -7.68 27.08
C ALA A 21 -10.57 -8.62 27.91
N ASN A 22 -10.02 -9.25 28.96
CA ASN A 22 -10.73 -10.21 29.80
C ASN A 22 -11.77 -9.50 30.71
N ALA A 23 -11.41 -8.34 31.27
CA ALA A 23 -12.32 -7.53 32.07
C ALA A 23 -13.50 -7.03 31.22
N LEU A 24 -13.22 -6.50 30.03
CA LEU A 24 -14.25 -6.06 29.09
C LEU A 24 -15.16 -7.21 28.65
N ASP A 25 -14.60 -8.36 28.31
CA ASP A 25 -15.36 -9.54 27.91
C ASP A 25 -16.25 -10.06 29.05
N ARG A 26 -15.79 -10.01 30.30
CA ARG A 26 -16.61 -10.36 31.48
C ARG A 26 -17.84 -9.47 31.59
N ILE A 27 -17.68 -8.14 31.44
CA ILE A 27 -18.79 -7.18 31.47
C ILE A 27 -19.80 -7.49 30.35
N ILE A 28 -19.31 -7.67 29.12
CA ILE A 28 -20.18 -7.96 27.96
C ILE A 28 -20.93 -9.30 28.14
N ARG A 29 -20.23 -10.36 28.59
CA ARG A 29 -20.85 -11.67 28.81
C ARG A 29 -21.87 -11.64 29.96
N ALA A 30 -21.57 -10.97 31.07
CA ALA A 30 -22.50 -10.79 32.18
C ALA A 30 -23.80 -10.11 31.68
N ARG A 31 -23.65 -9.02 30.92
CA ARG A 31 -24.78 -8.30 30.34
C ARG A 31 -25.59 -9.14 29.35
N ASN A 32 -24.91 -9.93 28.51
CA ASN A 32 -25.60 -10.79 27.53
C ASN A 32 -26.38 -11.95 28.18
N ARG A 33 -25.95 -12.41 29.38
CA ARG A 33 -26.73 -13.40 30.18
C ARG A 33 -28.03 -12.83 30.72
N GLU A 34 -28.07 -11.53 31.04
CA GLU A 34 -29.29 -10.84 31.48
C GLU A 34 -30.28 -10.59 30.31
N LEU A 35 -29.74 -10.48 29.08
CA LEU A 35 -30.53 -10.25 27.87
C LEU A 35 -30.95 -11.60 27.29
N ARG A 36 -32.23 -11.95 27.41
CA ARG A 36 -32.78 -13.18 26.82
C ARG A 36 -32.94 -13.02 25.31
N GLY A 37 -32.26 -13.88 24.51
CA GLY A 37 -32.45 -14.03 23.05
C GLY A 37 -31.28 -13.48 22.20
N PRO A 38 -30.96 -14.12 21.07
CA PRO A 38 -29.78 -13.84 20.25
C PRO A 38 -29.80 -12.48 19.53
N VAL A 39 -30.99 -11.93 19.25
CA VAL A 39 -31.16 -10.66 18.54
C VAL A 39 -30.75 -9.43 19.37
N ARG A 40 -30.65 -9.56 20.69
CA ARG A 40 -30.34 -8.46 21.62
C ARG A 40 -28.91 -8.52 22.19
N ALA A 41 -28.07 -9.43 21.73
CA ALA A 41 -26.72 -9.58 22.26
C ALA A 41 -25.86 -8.32 21.97
N VAL A 42 -25.21 -7.82 23.02
CA VAL A 42 -24.22 -6.75 22.92
C VAL A 42 -22.91 -7.33 22.40
N ALA A 43 -22.39 -6.72 21.34
CA ALA A 43 -21.06 -7.05 20.81
C ALA A 43 -20.13 -5.86 20.96
N LYS A 44 -18.87 -6.09 21.32
CA LYS A 44 -17.83 -5.04 21.46
C LYS A 44 -17.81 -4.08 20.27
N LYS A 45 -17.88 -4.60 19.04
CA LYS A 45 -17.84 -3.81 17.80
C LYS A 45 -18.98 -2.79 17.64
N LYS A 46 -20.08 -2.93 18.42
CA LYS A 46 -21.24 -2.03 18.37
C LYS A 46 -21.23 -0.94 19.45
N LEU A 47 -20.34 -1.06 20.46
CA LEU A 47 -20.36 -0.16 21.63
C LEU A 47 -19.79 1.22 21.27
N LEU A 48 -18.67 1.28 20.56
CA LEU A 48 -18.07 2.55 20.18
C LEU A 48 -18.91 3.32 19.16
N PRO A 49 -19.43 2.72 18.07
CA PRO A 49 -20.39 3.38 17.19
C PRO A 49 -21.64 3.89 17.92
N PHE A 50 -22.17 3.12 18.88
CA PHE A 50 -23.30 3.57 19.69
C PHE A 50 -22.93 4.79 20.56
N TYR A 51 -21.75 4.80 21.19
CA TYR A 51 -21.26 5.95 21.92
C TYR A 51 -21.17 7.21 21.05
N GLN A 52 -20.57 7.09 19.87
CA GLN A 52 -20.44 8.19 18.90
C GLN A 52 -21.81 8.70 18.45
N GLN A 53 -22.74 7.81 18.15
CA GLN A 53 -24.12 8.16 17.78
C GLN A 53 -24.82 8.94 18.90
N VAL A 54 -24.65 8.56 20.16
CA VAL A 54 -25.23 9.29 21.30
C VAL A 54 -24.58 10.65 21.45
N LYS A 55 -23.25 10.74 21.32
CA LYS A 55 -22.51 12.01 21.38
C LYS A 55 -23.01 13.02 20.35
N GLU A 56 -23.31 12.55 19.12
CA GLU A 56 -23.77 13.38 18.00
C GLU A 56 -25.26 13.72 18.08
N ASN A 57 -26.12 12.72 18.40
CA ASN A 57 -27.56 12.86 18.19
C ASN A 57 -28.38 12.96 19.49
N ASP A 58 -27.78 12.68 20.67
CA ASP A 58 -28.43 12.82 21.98
C ASP A 58 -27.49 13.50 23.00
N PRO A 59 -27.28 14.83 22.86
CA PRO A 59 -26.39 15.57 23.75
C PRO A 59 -26.86 15.58 25.22
N ALA A 60 -28.14 15.33 25.48
CA ALA A 60 -28.68 15.28 26.85
C ALA A 60 -28.22 14.00 27.54
N LEU A 61 -28.38 12.85 26.90
CA LEU A 61 -27.90 11.57 27.39
C LEU A 61 -26.37 11.56 27.49
N TRP A 62 -25.65 12.08 26.50
CA TRP A 62 -24.19 12.13 26.54
C TRP A 62 -23.69 12.96 27.73
N ARG A 63 -24.26 14.14 27.99
CA ARG A 63 -23.92 14.97 29.17
C ARG A 63 -24.19 14.27 30.49
N SER A 64 -25.25 13.41 30.57
CA SER A 64 -25.57 12.68 31.78
C SER A 64 -24.50 11.67 32.21
N TRP A 65 -23.65 11.22 31.27
CA TRP A 65 -22.54 10.30 31.56
C TRP A 65 -21.33 11.00 32.20
N ASN A 66 -21.28 12.34 32.16
CA ASN A 66 -20.22 13.15 32.76
C ASN A 66 -18.82 12.66 32.35
N ILE A 67 -18.57 12.69 31.04
CA ILE A 67 -17.33 12.22 30.39
C ILE A 67 -16.46 13.44 30.08
N ASP A 68 -15.26 13.47 30.68
CA ASP A 68 -14.18 14.38 30.31
C ASP A 68 -13.28 13.77 29.23
N ASP A 69 -12.35 14.56 28.70
CA ASP A 69 -11.43 14.11 27.63
C ASP A 69 -10.56 12.92 28.07
N ALA A 70 -10.18 12.84 29.33
CA ALA A 70 -9.38 11.74 29.87
C ALA A 70 -10.17 10.45 29.89
N LEU A 71 -11.40 10.47 30.39
CA LEU A 71 -12.30 9.31 30.42
C LEU A 71 -12.71 8.90 29.00
N GLU A 72 -12.96 9.84 28.10
CA GLU A 72 -13.22 9.54 26.68
C GLU A 72 -12.03 8.81 26.05
N SER A 73 -10.82 9.27 26.29
CA SER A 73 -9.59 8.61 25.83
C SER A 73 -9.48 7.15 26.34
N LEU A 74 -9.78 6.93 27.63
CA LEU A 74 -9.79 5.59 28.24
C LEU A 74 -10.86 4.69 27.59
N LEU A 75 -12.06 5.22 27.36
CA LEU A 75 -13.18 4.52 26.73
C LEU A 75 -12.81 4.08 25.31
N VAL A 76 -12.32 5.02 24.48
CA VAL A 76 -11.93 4.74 23.11
C VAL A 76 -10.79 3.70 23.06
N ARG A 77 -9.79 3.80 23.94
CA ARG A 77 -8.70 2.81 24.04
C ARG A 77 -9.21 1.42 24.43
N THR A 78 -10.17 1.34 25.35
CA THR A 78 -10.79 0.08 25.81
C THR A 78 -11.62 -0.59 24.71
N LEU A 79 -12.43 0.19 24.01
CA LEU A 79 -13.35 -0.31 22.99
C LEU A 79 -12.72 -0.49 21.61
N ARG A 80 -11.54 0.10 21.36
CA ARG A 80 -10.84 0.01 20.07
C ARG A 80 -10.72 -1.44 19.58
N MET A 81 -11.09 -1.63 18.31
CA MET A 81 -10.99 -2.92 17.65
C MET A 81 -9.64 -3.06 16.94
N LYS A 82 -8.96 -4.21 17.10
CA LYS A 82 -7.68 -4.52 16.43
C LYS A 82 -6.63 -3.39 16.60
N PRO A 83 -6.23 -3.05 17.85
CA PRO A 83 -5.41 -1.86 18.15
C PRO A 83 -4.07 -1.81 17.40
N MET A 84 -3.47 -2.96 17.06
CA MET A 84 -2.22 -3.03 16.30
C MET A 84 -2.30 -2.47 14.87
N ARG A 85 -3.52 -2.27 14.33
CA ARG A 85 -3.70 -1.82 12.93
C ARG A 85 -3.18 -0.40 12.67
N THR A 86 -3.25 0.48 13.66
CA THR A 86 -2.77 1.87 13.60
C THR A 86 -1.74 2.15 14.70
N ALA A 87 -1.04 1.13 15.16
CA ALA A 87 -0.02 1.27 16.22
C ALA A 87 1.13 2.21 15.81
N SER A 88 1.44 2.28 14.51
CA SER A 88 2.42 3.21 13.96
C SER A 88 1.95 4.67 13.89
N GLY A 89 0.69 4.95 14.25
CA GLY A 89 0.11 6.29 14.10
C GLY A 89 -0.40 6.62 12.70
N VAL A 90 -0.39 5.65 11.77
CA VAL A 90 -0.84 5.82 10.39
C VAL A 90 -1.97 4.84 10.08
N ALA A 91 -3.06 5.35 9.52
CA ALA A 91 -4.18 4.56 9.04
C ALA A 91 -3.92 4.09 7.59
N THR A 92 -3.76 2.79 7.39
CA THR A 92 -3.56 2.23 6.06
C THR A 92 -4.90 1.95 5.37
N VAL A 93 -5.09 2.53 4.18
CA VAL A 93 -6.28 2.37 3.34
C VAL A 93 -5.89 1.76 2.00
N THR A 94 -6.25 0.50 1.80
CA THR A 94 -6.05 -0.22 0.54
C THR A 94 -7.24 -0.03 -0.37
N VAL A 95 -6.98 0.35 -1.62
CA VAL A 95 -7.95 0.64 -2.69
C VAL A 95 -7.57 -0.16 -3.92
N LEU A 96 -8.53 -0.84 -4.54
CA LEU A 96 -8.31 -1.60 -5.77
C LEU A 96 -8.87 -0.86 -6.99
N THR A 97 -8.11 -0.96 -8.08
CA THR A 97 -8.57 -0.59 -9.42
C THR A 97 -9.59 -1.60 -9.94
N LYS A 98 -10.41 -1.23 -10.94
CA LYS A 98 -11.31 -2.19 -11.60
C LYS A 98 -10.51 -3.23 -12.38
N PRO A 99 -11.10 -4.41 -12.68
CA PRO A 99 -10.48 -5.39 -13.57
C PRO A 99 -10.05 -4.76 -14.90
N TRP A 100 -8.85 -5.15 -15.36
CA TRP A 100 -8.24 -4.68 -16.59
C TRP A 100 -7.39 -5.78 -17.22
N PRO A 101 -7.27 -5.85 -18.55
CA PRO A 101 -6.37 -6.78 -19.22
C PRO A 101 -4.94 -6.66 -18.70
N CYS A 102 -4.24 -7.78 -18.56
CA CYS A 102 -2.85 -7.84 -18.11
C CYS A 102 -1.96 -8.36 -19.25
N ALA A 103 -0.84 -7.68 -19.49
CA ALA A 103 0.13 -8.07 -20.52
C ALA A 103 0.92 -9.35 -20.16
N SER A 104 0.73 -9.93 -18.96
CA SER A 104 1.48 -11.07 -18.44
C SER A 104 0.64 -12.33 -18.31
N ALA A 105 1.24 -13.50 -18.55
CA ALA A 105 0.60 -14.80 -18.46
C ALA A 105 1.25 -15.73 -17.41
N CYS A 106 1.62 -15.16 -16.24
CA CYS A 106 2.31 -15.92 -15.19
C CYS A 106 1.52 -17.16 -14.73
N LEU A 107 2.18 -18.34 -14.63
CA LEU A 107 1.56 -19.63 -14.32
C LEU A 107 0.80 -19.65 -12.99
N TYR A 108 1.33 -19.00 -11.97
CA TYR A 108 0.79 -18.98 -10.61
C TYR A 108 -0.31 -17.93 -10.39
N CYS A 109 -0.62 -17.12 -11.42
CA CYS A 109 -1.48 -15.96 -11.22
C CYS A 109 -2.97 -16.33 -11.30
N PRO A 110 -3.78 -16.06 -10.24
CA PRO A 110 -5.22 -16.27 -10.27
C PRO A 110 -5.92 -15.55 -11.42
N ASN A 111 -6.99 -16.16 -11.92
CA ASN A 111 -7.77 -15.72 -13.07
C ASN A 111 -9.25 -15.42 -12.70
N ASP A 112 -9.49 -14.87 -11.51
CA ASP A 112 -10.83 -14.43 -11.12
C ASP A 112 -11.23 -13.20 -11.97
N ILE A 113 -12.17 -13.39 -12.91
CA ILE A 113 -12.57 -12.35 -13.88
C ILE A 113 -13.33 -11.17 -13.24
N ARG A 114 -13.77 -11.32 -12.01
CA ARG A 114 -14.42 -10.24 -11.24
C ARG A 114 -13.40 -9.31 -10.59
N MET A 115 -12.14 -9.72 -10.52
CA MET A 115 -11.06 -8.99 -9.84
C MET A 115 -9.95 -8.58 -10.81
N PRO A 116 -9.18 -7.55 -10.48
CA PRO A 116 -7.92 -7.29 -11.17
C PRO A 116 -7.03 -8.54 -11.13
N LYS A 117 -6.27 -8.76 -12.19
CA LYS A 117 -5.37 -9.92 -12.32
C LYS A 117 -4.54 -10.13 -11.05
N SER A 118 -4.45 -11.37 -10.59
CA SER A 118 -3.76 -11.78 -9.35
C SER A 118 -4.58 -11.69 -8.06
N TYR A 119 -5.73 -11.04 -8.05
CA TYR A 119 -6.60 -10.91 -6.88
C TYR A 119 -7.79 -11.86 -6.95
N LEU A 120 -8.36 -12.21 -5.78
CA LEU A 120 -9.51 -13.10 -5.64
C LEU A 120 -10.65 -12.38 -4.93
N THR A 121 -11.87 -12.68 -5.32
CA THR A 121 -13.09 -12.05 -4.79
C THR A 121 -13.20 -12.14 -3.27
N ASP A 122 -12.71 -13.22 -2.66
CA ASP A 122 -12.80 -13.44 -1.21
C ASP A 122 -11.76 -12.68 -0.39
N GLU A 123 -10.78 -12.04 -1.02
CA GLU A 123 -9.86 -11.16 -0.31
C GLU A 123 -10.60 -9.94 0.27
N PRO A 124 -10.36 -9.54 1.55
CA PRO A 124 -11.15 -8.47 2.19
C PRO A 124 -11.11 -7.11 1.51
N ALA A 125 -10.04 -6.79 0.79
CA ALA A 125 -9.94 -5.55 0.02
C ALA A 125 -10.77 -5.64 -1.27
N CYS A 126 -10.75 -6.81 -1.93
CA CYS A 126 -11.51 -7.11 -3.13
C CYS A 126 -13.02 -7.04 -2.90
N GLN A 127 -13.52 -7.68 -1.84
CA GLN A 127 -14.92 -7.58 -1.44
C GLN A 127 -15.40 -6.14 -1.23
N ARG A 128 -14.56 -5.28 -0.61
CA ARG A 128 -14.90 -3.87 -0.45
C ARG A 128 -14.91 -3.11 -1.76
N ALA A 129 -13.93 -3.38 -2.63
CA ALA A 129 -13.84 -2.72 -3.93
C ALA A 129 -15.03 -3.08 -4.82
N GLU A 130 -15.37 -4.36 -4.93
CA GLU A 130 -16.49 -4.85 -5.73
C GLU A 130 -17.82 -4.25 -5.29
N ARG A 131 -18.13 -4.27 -3.98
CA ARG A 131 -19.34 -3.65 -3.41
C ARG A 131 -19.43 -2.15 -3.63
N ASN A 132 -18.33 -1.50 -3.99
CA ASN A 132 -18.24 -0.09 -4.26
C ASN A 132 -17.85 0.20 -5.72
N TRP A 133 -18.17 -0.71 -6.67
CA TRP A 133 -17.92 -0.56 -8.11
C TRP A 133 -16.47 -0.19 -8.45
N PHE A 134 -15.52 -0.60 -7.63
CA PHE A 134 -14.12 -0.19 -7.73
C PHE A 134 -13.92 1.35 -7.75
N ASP A 135 -14.92 2.11 -7.32
CA ASP A 135 -14.85 3.56 -7.22
C ASP A 135 -13.88 3.96 -6.09
N PRO A 136 -12.80 4.70 -6.38
CA PRO A 136 -11.79 5.04 -5.39
C PRO A 136 -12.32 5.95 -4.27
N TYR A 137 -13.24 6.87 -4.57
CA TYR A 137 -13.86 7.73 -3.57
C TYR A 137 -14.66 6.89 -2.56
N LEU A 138 -15.54 6.01 -3.04
CA LEU A 138 -16.37 5.17 -2.16
C LEU A 138 -15.52 4.23 -1.30
N GLN A 139 -14.47 3.64 -1.88
CA GLN A 139 -13.57 2.76 -1.14
C GLN A 139 -12.85 3.49 0.01
N VAL A 140 -12.35 4.72 -0.23
CA VAL A 140 -11.66 5.52 0.80
C VAL A 140 -12.65 6.03 1.83
N ALA A 141 -13.73 6.71 1.43
CA ALA A 141 -14.70 7.34 2.33
C ALA A 141 -15.30 6.32 3.32
N LEU A 142 -15.79 5.18 2.81
CA LEU A 142 -16.36 4.13 3.64
C LEU A 142 -15.32 3.41 4.52
N ARG A 143 -14.06 3.35 4.04
CA ARG A 143 -12.99 2.77 4.83
C ARG A 143 -12.57 3.66 5.99
N LEU A 144 -12.45 4.97 5.77
CA LEU A 144 -12.17 5.95 6.83
C LEU A 144 -13.27 5.92 7.90
N ARG A 145 -14.54 5.92 7.49
CA ARG A 145 -15.67 5.79 8.40
C ARG A 145 -15.58 4.51 9.23
N THR A 146 -15.34 3.36 8.58
CA THR A 146 -15.16 2.08 9.28
C THR A 146 -14.01 2.12 10.29
N LEU A 147 -12.89 2.78 9.97
CA LEU A 147 -11.75 2.91 10.89
C LEU A 147 -12.10 3.82 12.07
N ALA A 148 -12.78 4.93 11.84
CA ALA A 148 -13.29 5.81 12.91
C ALA A 148 -14.26 5.07 13.83
N ASP A 149 -15.23 4.33 13.28
CA ASP A 149 -16.18 3.50 14.04
C ASP A 149 -15.48 2.43 14.90
N MET A 150 -14.29 1.99 14.46
CA MET A 150 -13.44 1.04 15.21
C MET A 150 -12.53 1.72 16.26
N GLY A 151 -12.55 3.06 16.38
CA GLY A 151 -11.74 3.83 17.32
C GLY A 151 -10.32 4.11 16.85
N HIS A 152 -10.06 4.06 15.54
CA HIS A 152 -8.75 4.41 14.98
C HIS A 152 -8.71 5.90 14.62
N THR A 153 -7.56 6.53 14.87
CA THR A 153 -7.26 7.85 14.31
C THR A 153 -6.99 7.74 12.82
N THR A 154 -7.46 8.72 12.05
CA THR A 154 -7.35 8.74 10.58
C THR A 154 -6.81 10.07 10.06
N ASP A 155 -6.17 10.86 10.92
CA ASP A 155 -5.52 12.12 10.58
C ASP A 155 -4.31 11.95 9.64
N LYS A 156 -3.65 10.78 9.72
CA LYS A 156 -2.53 10.38 8.85
C LYS A 156 -2.89 9.11 8.10
N VAL A 157 -2.97 9.20 6.79
CA VAL A 157 -3.41 8.08 5.93
C VAL A 157 -2.31 7.66 4.97
N GLU A 158 -1.95 6.37 4.96
CA GLU A 158 -1.19 5.76 3.87
C GLU A 158 -2.18 5.11 2.90
N LEU A 159 -2.24 5.61 1.68
CA LEU A 159 -3.03 5.04 0.59
C LEU A 159 -2.22 3.95 -0.11
N ILE A 160 -2.82 2.78 -0.33
CA ILE A 160 -2.20 1.68 -1.09
C ILE A 160 -3.10 1.34 -2.27
N VAL A 161 -2.63 1.68 -3.46
CA VAL A 161 -3.30 1.34 -4.72
C VAL A 161 -2.80 -0.01 -5.19
N LEU A 162 -3.73 -0.96 -5.22
CA LEU A 162 -3.53 -2.33 -5.68
C LEU A 162 -4.41 -2.60 -6.89
N GLY A 163 -4.13 -3.69 -7.60
CA GLY A 163 -4.89 -4.13 -8.76
C GLY A 163 -4.01 -4.81 -9.80
N GLY A 164 -4.31 -4.60 -11.08
CA GLY A 164 -3.42 -5.00 -12.17
C GLY A 164 -2.16 -4.12 -12.23
N THR A 165 -1.40 -4.27 -13.32
CA THR A 165 -0.26 -3.38 -13.58
C THR A 165 -0.74 -1.95 -13.76
N TRP A 166 -0.33 -1.03 -12.87
CA TRP A 166 -0.81 0.36 -12.88
C TRP A 166 -0.69 1.05 -14.23
N THR A 167 0.41 0.86 -14.94
CA THR A 167 0.71 1.49 -16.24
C THR A 167 -0.13 0.94 -17.38
N ASP A 168 -0.79 -0.22 -17.23
CA ASP A 168 -1.66 -0.80 -18.23
C ASP A 168 -3.02 -0.07 -18.33
N TYR A 169 -3.39 0.69 -17.27
CA TYR A 169 -4.63 1.47 -17.28
C TYR A 169 -4.50 2.75 -18.10
N PRO A 170 -5.58 3.20 -18.79
CA PRO A 170 -5.57 4.46 -19.51
C PRO A 170 -5.19 5.65 -18.62
N ARG A 171 -4.40 6.58 -19.14
CA ARG A 171 -3.88 7.73 -18.38
C ARG A 171 -4.99 8.57 -17.73
N LYS A 172 -6.07 8.85 -18.46
CA LYS A 172 -7.23 9.60 -17.94
C LYS A 172 -7.89 8.90 -16.76
N TYR A 173 -7.99 7.56 -16.81
CA TYR A 173 -8.48 6.74 -15.71
C TYR A 173 -7.55 6.82 -14.49
N ARG A 174 -6.22 6.72 -14.68
CA ARG A 174 -5.25 6.84 -13.58
C ARG A 174 -5.35 8.20 -12.88
N PHE A 175 -5.52 9.29 -13.65
CA PHE A 175 -5.68 10.63 -13.10
C PHE A 175 -7.02 10.77 -12.35
N TRP A 176 -8.12 10.28 -12.93
CA TRP A 176 -9.41 10.23 -12.25
C TRP A 176 -9.33 9.44 -10.95
N PHE A 177 -8.72 8.25 -10.98
CA PHE A 177 -8.58 7.40 -9.80
C PHE A 177 -7.86 8.13 -8.67
N MET A 178 -6.74 8.80 -8.95
CA MET A 178 -5.99 9.55 -7.95
C MET A 178 -6.73 10.80 -7.46
N ARG A 179 -7.34 11.58 -8.37
CA ARG A 179 -8.19 12.71 -7.98
C ARG A 179 -9.24 12.29 -6.96
N GLU A 180 -9.93 11.19 -7.22
CA GLU A 180 -11.02 10.74 -6.36
C GLU A 180 -10.54 10.15 -5.02
N LEU A 181 -9.33 9.55 -4.98
CA LEU A 181 -8.69 9.17 -3.70
C LEU A 181 -8.48 10.38 -2.80
N PHE A 182 -7.86 11.44 -3.33
CA PHE A 182 -7.57 12.65 -2.56
C PHE A 182 -8.85 13.42 -2.23
N ARG A 183 -9.80 13.48 -3.15
CA ARG A 183 -11.11 14.10 -2.90
C ARG A 183 -11.82 13.45 -1.70
N ALA A 184 -11.80 12.12 -1.61
CA ALA A 184 -12.40 11.40 -0.49
C ALA A 184 -11.72 11.71 0.86
N LEU A 185 -10.39 11.91 0.88
CA LEU A 185 -9.68 12.37 2.08
C LEU A 185 -10.06 13.79 2.46
N ASN A 186 -10.16 14.68 1.47
CA ASN A 186 -10.43 16.10 1.66
C ASN A 186 -11.85 16.37 2.15
N GLU A 187 -12.83 15.58 1.71
CA GLU A 187 -14.25 15.72 2.08
C GLU A 187 -14.61 14.96 3.37
N ALA A 188 -13.72 14.08 3.88
CA ALA A 188 -14.03 13.18 4.99
C ALA A 188 -14.36 13.89 6.32
N ALA A 189 -13.90 15.13 6.52
CA ALA A 189 -14.23 15.94 7.69
C ALA A 189 -15.59 16.61 7.60
N ASP A 190 -16.16 16.77 6.40
CA ASP A 190 -17.49 17.31 6.17
C ASP A 190 -18.49 16.17 5.94
N ALA A 191 -19.15 15.74 7.01
CA ALA A 191 -20.09 14.62 6.96
C ALA A 191 -21.23 14.83 5.95
N LYS A 192 -21.69 16.09 5.75
CA LYS A 192 -22.76 16.43 4.81
C LYS A 192 -22.28 16.32 3.37
N ALA A 193 -21.14 16.92 3.05
CA ALA A 193 -20.54 16.84 1.71
C ALA A 193 -20.18 15.38 1.37
N GLN A 194 -19.55 14.63 2.29
CA GLN A 194 -19.24 13.23 2.10
C GLN A 194 -20.49 12.37 1.85
N HIS A 195 -21.56 12.59 2.64
CA HIS A 195 -22.81 11.85 2.46
C HIS A 195 -23.45 12.14 1.09
N ALA A 196 -23.50 13.39 0.67
CA ALA A 196 -23.98 13.79 -0.64
C ALA A 196 -23.20 13.11 -1.78
N SER A 197 -21.85 13.17 -1.72
CA SER A 197 -20.97 12.54 -2.71
C SER A 197 -21.13 11.02 -2.76
N ILE A 198 -21.28 10.36 -1.61
CA ILE A 198 -21.53 8.91 -1.56
C ILE A 198 -22.88 8.56 -2.21
N THR A 199 -23.93 9.31 -1.90
CA THR A 199 -25.29 9.09 -2.43
C THR A 199 -25.32 9.29 -3.94
N GLU A 200 -24.75 10.38 -4.44
CA GLU A 200 -24.68 10.68 -5.87
C GLU A 200 -23.93 9.60 -6.66
N ARG A 201 -22.78 9.14 -6.15
CA ARG A 201 -21.99 8.10 -6.81
C ARG A 201 -22.69 6.76 -6.87
N ARG A 202 -23.35 6.35 -5.79
CA ARG A 202 -24.15 5.13 -5.79
C ARG A 202 -25.28 5.21 -6.82
N ALA A 203 -26.06 6.30 -6.79
CA ALA A 203 -27.11 6.54 -7.77
C ALA A 203 -26.58 6.59 -9.21
N PHE A 204 -25.36 7.07 -9.45
CA PHE A 204 -24.73 7.03 -10.77
C PHE A 204 -24.50 5.60 -11.26
N TYR A 205 -23.86 4.72 -10.45
CA TYR A 205 -23.61 3.34 -10.85
C TYR A 205 -24.90 2.52 -10.99
N GLU A 206 -25.90 2.81 -10.15
CA GLU A 206 -27.25 2.22 -10.27
C GLU A 206 -27.92 2.62 -11.59
N ARG A 207 -27.86 3.90 -11.97
CA ARG A 207 -28.36 4.36 -13.29
C ARG A 207 -27.65 3.72 -14.47
N CYS A 208 -26.35 3.44 -14.34
CA CYS A 208 -25.58 2.68 -15.33
C CYS A 208 -25.96 1.18 -15.33
N ASN A 209 -26.88 0.73 -14.48
CA ASN A 209 -27.28 -0.67 -14.32
C ASN A 209 -26.10 -1.63 -14.08
N ILE A 210 -25.08 -1.16 -13.31
CA ILE A 210 -23.94 -1.97 -12.94
C ILE A 210 -24.24 -2.69 -11.63
N ARG A 211 -24.22 -4.02 -11.66
CA ARG A 211 -24.44 -4.87 -10.49
C ARG A 211 -23.29 -4.73 -9.49
N ASN A 212 -23.61 -4.81 -8.19
CA ASN A 212 -22.61 -4.81 -7.10
C ASN A 212 -22.95 -5.79 -5.96
N GLU A 213 -24.10 -6.44 -6.04
CA GLU A 213 -24.45 -7.51 -5.10
C GLU A 213 -23.67 -8.78 -5.45
N ARG A 214 -23.00 -9.35 -4.45
CA ARG A 214 -22.02 -10.43 -4.64
C ARG A 214 -22.63 -11.67 -5.31
N ASP A 215 -23.83 -12.08 -4.88
CA ASP A 215 -24.47 -13.28 -5.39
C ASP A 215 -24.96 -13.09 -6.83
N ASP A 216 -25.46 -11.91 -7.17
CA ASP A 216 -25.82 -11.52 -8.53
C ASP A 216 -24.63 -11.52 -9.47
N LEU A 217 -23.49 -10.94 -9.02
CA LEU A 217 -22.25 -10.91 -9.78
C LEU A 217 -21.69 -12.31 -9.98
N ALA A 218 -21.72 -13.16 -8.96
CA ALA A 218 -21.28 -14.55 -9.05
C ALA A 218 -22.14 -15.35 -10.03
N ALA A 219 -23.47 -15.13 -10.04
CA ALA A 219 -24.37 -15.77 -10.99
C ALA A 219 -24.12 -15.27 -12.42
N PHE A 220 -23.97 -13.96 -12.60
CA PHE A 220 -23.75 -13.31 -13.90
C PHE A 220 -22.44 -13.71 -14.57
N SER A 221 -21.35 -13.88 -13.80
CA SER A 221 -20.02 -14.19 -14.34
C SER A 221 -19.67 -15.69 -14.33
N ARG A 222 -20.58 -16.56 -13.93
CA ARG A 222 -20.30 -17.99 -13.70
C ARG A 222 -19.86 -18.71 -14.95
N ASP A 223 -20.55 -18.51 -16.05
CA ASP A 223 -20.28 -19.24 -17.30
C ASP A 223 -18.92 -18.80 -17.89
N GLU A 224 -18.65 -17.49 -17.93
CA GLU A 224 -17.37 -16.98 -18.39
C GLU A 224 -16.22 -17.39 -17.47
N GLN A 225 -16.44 -17.39 -16.14
CA GLN A 225 -15.43 -17.87 -15.20
C GLN A 225 -15.13 -19.36 -15.42
N THR A 226 -16.16 -20.17 -15.68
CA THR A 226 -15.99 -21.58 -15.98
C THR A 226 -15.16 -21.77 -17.25
N ARG A 227 -15.46 -21.04 -18.33
CA ARG A 227 -14.70 -21.08 -19.59
C ARG A 227 -13.25 -20.63 -19.39
N VAL A 228 -13.01 -19.62 -18.56
CA VAL A 228 -11.64 -19.19 -18.21
C VAL A 228 -10.91 -20.27 -17.41
N THR A 229 -11.59 -20.89 -16.45
CA THR A 229 -11.02 -21.96 -15.62
C THR A 229 -10.65 -23.21 -16.45
N CYS A 230 -11.47 -23.53 -17.46
CA CYS A 230 -11.23 -24.65 -18.39
C CYS A 230 -10.25 -24.29 -19.52
N GLY A 231 -9.82 -23.03 -19.64
CA GLY A 231 -8.89 -22.57 -20.68
C GLY A 231 -9.53 -22.31 -22.05
N GLU A 232 -10.86 -22.34 -22.15
CA GLU A 232 -11.61 -22.01 -23.39
C GLU A 232 -11.59 -20.51 -23.69
N LEU A 233 -11.48 -19.69 -22.65
CA LEU A 233 -11.44 -18.24 -22.73
C LEU A 233 -10.24 -17.73 -21.92
N THR A 234 -9.55 -16.72 -22.41
CA THR A 234 -8.50 -16.07 -21.62
C THR A 234 -9.11 -15.07 -20.64
N TYR A 235 -8.43 -14.85 -19.48
CA TYR A 235 -8.80 -13.79 -18.56
C TYR A 235 -8.98 -12.43 -19.27
N ASN A 236 -8.07 -12.08 -20.18
CA ASN A 236 -8.12 -10.80 -20.89
C ASN A 236 -9.36 -10.67 -21.79
N GLN A 237 -9.78 -11.74 -22.46
CA GLN A 237 -11.00 -11.74 -23.26
C GLN A 237 -12.23 -11.55 -22.37
N ALA A 238 -12.36 -12.37 -21.31
CA ALA A 238 -13.47 -12.25 -20.37
C ALA A 238 -13.58 -10.84 -19.75
N VAL A 239 -12.47 -10.23 -19.36
CA VAL A 239 -12.47 -8.87 -18.80
C VAL A 239 -12.86 -7.83 -19.85
N ARG A 240 -12.44 -7.96 -21.09
CA ARG A 240 -12.91 -7.05 -22.18
C ARG A 240 -14.41 -7.16 -22.37
N ASP A 241 -14.96 -8.38 -22.34
CA ASP A 241 -16.39 -8.61 -22.54
C ASP A 241 -17.20 -8.07 -21.34
N LEU A 242 -16.79 -8.38 -20.12
CA LEU A 242 -17.52 -8.00 -18.89
C LEU A 242 -17.42 -6.50 -18.55
N TYR A 243 -16.29 -5.86 -18.82
CA TYR A 243 -16.02 -4.47 -18.43
C TYR A 243 -15.84 -3.51 -19.61
N GLY A 244 -15.34 -3.98 -20.74
CA GLY A 244 -15.12 -3.17 -21.94
C GLY A 244 -16.33 -3.10 -22.86
N ALA A 245 -16.95 -4.24 -23.16
CA ALA A 245 -18.13 -4.31 -24.05
C ALA A 245 -19.46 -4.06 -23.32
N ASN A 246 -19.52 -4.26 -22.00
CA ASN A 246 -20.73 -4.04 -21.20
C ASN A 246 -21.15 -2.56 -21.22
N GLU A 247 -22.39 -2.29 -21.60
CA GLU A 247 -22.92 -0.92 -21.80
C GLU A 247 -22.82 -0.07 -20.53
N GLY A 248 -23.21 -0.60 -19.37
CA GLY A 248 -23.13 0.13 -18.10
C GLY A 248 -21.69 0.52 -17.75
N TRP A 249 -20.73 -0.40 -17.91
CA TRP A 249 -19.32 -0.11 -17.68
C TRP A 249 -18.72 0.84 -18.71
N ARG A 250 -19.19 0.82 -19.97
CA ARG A 250 -18.79 1.81 -20.98
C ARG A 250 -19.24 3.21 -20.58
N GLN A 251 -20.51 3.37 -20.18
CA GLN A 251 -21.05 4.63 -19.69
C GLN A 251 -20.29 5.14 -18.47
N ALA A 252 -20.04 4.27 -17.49
CA ALA A 252 -19.27 4.63 -16.31
C ALA A 252 -17.83 5.03 -16.67
N SER A 253 -17.16 4.28 -17.54
CA SER A 253 -15.79 4.55 -17.98
C SER A 253 -15.63 5.88 -18.72
N ALA A 254 -16.63 6.32 -19.47
CA ALA A 254 -16.63 7.62 -20.14
C ALA A 254 -16.55 8.79 -19.14
N CYS A 255 -17.09 8.61 -17.93
CA CYS A 255 -17.02 9.60 -16.85
C CYS A 255 -15.77 9.45 -15.95
N GLN A 256 -15.03 8.32 -16.07
CA GLN A 256 -13.83 8.03 -15.27
C GLN A 256 -12.60 8.71 -15.88
N THR A 257 -12.63 10.04 -16.02
CA THR A 257 -11.56 10.83 -16.61
C THR A 257 -11.21 12.04 -15.76
N ALA A 258 -9.93 12.44 -15.77
CA ALA A 258 -9.43 13.66 -15.16
C ALA A 258 -8.13 14.12 -15.85
N THR A 259 -7.73 15.35 -15.58
CA THR A 259 -6.44 15.94 -15.95
C THR A 259 -5.46 15.90 -14.78
N LEU A 260 -4.19 16.12 -15.02
CA LEU A 260 -3.20 16.26 -13.95
C LEU A 260 -3.47 17.51 -13.09
N SER A 261 -3.99 18.58 -13.70
CA SER A 261 -4.42 19.78 -12.98
C SER A 261 -5.52 19.50 -11.98
N ASP A 262 -6.49 18.62 -12.31
CA ASP A 262 -7.52 18.19 -11.37
C ASP A 262 -6.93 17.46 -10.16
N VAL A 263 -5.95 16.58 -10.36
CA VAL A 263 -5.22 15.90 -9.29
C VAL A 263 -4.46 16.91 -8.43
N SER A 264 -3.77 17.86 -9.06
CA SER A 264 -2.99 18.90 -8.37
C SER A 264 -3.85 19.77 -7.47
N ARG A 265 -5.09 20.12 -7.88
CA ARG A 265 -6.04 20.84 -7.03
C ARG A 265 -6.41 20.05 -5.77
N GLU A 266 -6.67 18.76 -5.89
CA GLU A 266 -6.96 17.93 -4.72
C GLU A 266 -5.72 17.73 -3.83
N HIS A 267 -4.52 17.67 -4.40
CA HIS A 267 -3.27 17.69 -3.63
C HIS A 267 -3.14 18.97 -2.79
N ALA A 268 -3.36 20.13 -3.41
CA ALA A 268 -3.29 21.42 -2.69
C ALA A 268 -4.25 21.48 -1.50
N ARG A 269 -5.48 20.94 -1.66
CA ARG A 269 -6.45 20.82 -0.57
C ARG A 269 -5.99 19.87 0.53
N ASN A 270 -5.30 18.76 0.15
CA ASN A 270 -4.90 17.72 1.10
C ASN A 270 -3.73 18.14 2.01
N VAL A 271 -2.97 19.15 1.65
CA VAL A 271 -1.86 19.66 2.50
C VAL A 271 -2.35 20.04 3.90
N GLN A 272 -3.55 20.63 4.00
CA GLN A 272 -4.17 21.10 5.25
C GLN A 272 -5.42 20.33 5.65
N ALA A 273 -5.75 19.23 4.97
CA ALA A 273 -6.94 18.45 5.27
C ALA A 273 -6.86 17.76 6.66
N ALA A 274 -8.00 17.47 7.26
CA ALA A 274 -8.07 16.71 8.50
C ALA A 274 -7.55 15.27 8.32
N HIS A 275 -7.73 14.68 7.14
CA HIS A 275 -7.21 13.36 6.77
C HIS A 275 -6.15 13.53 5.69
N ARG A 276 -4.87 13.60 6.11
CA ARG A 276 -3.75 13.88 5.22
C ARG A 276 -3.09 12.62 4.71
N SER A 277 -2.77 12.60 3.41
CA SER A 277 -1.98 11.53 2.83
C SER A 277 -0.51 11.68 3.24
N VAL A 278 -0.04 10.78 4.11
CA VAL A 278 1.37 10.71 4.55
C VAL A 278 2.18 9.67 3.78
N GLY A 279 1.56 8.95 2.86
CA GLY A 279 2.16 8.00 1.95
C GLY A 279 1.18 7.56 0.88
N LEU A 280 1.65 7.42 -0.34
CA LEU A 280 0.92 6.81 -1.45
C LEU A 280 1.78 5.74 -2.11
N VAL A 281 1.22 4.55 -2.18
CA VAL A 281 1.89 3.35 -2.67
C VAL A 281 1.21 2.89 -3.96
N ILE A 282 2.00 2.61 -4.99
CA ILE A 282 1.51 2.06 -6.25
C ILE A 282 2.19 0.71 -6.50
N GLU A 283 1.40 -0.31 -6.86
CA GLU A 283 1.90 -1.62 -7.26
C GLU A 283 2.12 -1.67 -8.78
N THR A 284 3.27 -2.20 -9.20
CA THR A 284 3.60 -2.34 -10.63
C THR A 284 4.59 -3.49 -10.86
N ARG A 285 4.95 -3.71 -12.13
CA ARG A 285 5.93 -4.71 -12.57
C ARG A 285 7.29 -4.05 -12.86
N PRO A 286 8.41 -4.79 -12.74
CA PRO A 286 9.74 -4.23 -13.05
C PRO A 286 9.87 -3.70 -14.47
N ASP A 287 9.29 -4.37 -15.46
CA ASP A 287 9.34 -3.98 -16.88
C ASP A 287 8.53 -2.70 -17.20
N CYS A 288 7.66 -2.29 -16.30
CA CYS A 288 6.85 -1.07 -16.40
C CYS A 288 7.47 0.13 -15.66
N ILE A 289 8.62 -0.03 -15.00
CA ILE A 289 9.33 1.06 -14.33
C ILE A 289 10.27 1.73 -15.31
N THR A 290 9.85 2.87 -15.85
CA THR A 290 10.63 3.75 -16.72
C THR A 290 10.71 5.15 -16.10
N PRO A 291 11.64 6.03 -16.55
CA PRO A 291 11.69 7.40 -16.08
C PRO A 291 10.35 8.13 -16.23
N GLY A 292 9.67 7.99 -17.37
CA GLY A 292 8.37 8.60 -17.62
C GLY A 292 7.28 8.07 -16.69
N ALA A 293 7.24 6.75 -16.44
CA ALA A 293 6.29 6.15 -15.50
C ALA A 293 6.52 6.62 -14.07
N LEU A 294 7.78 6.70 -13.61
CA LEU A 294 8.12 7.19 -12.27
C LEU A 294 7.80 8.69 -12.11
N THR A 295 8.05 9.50 -13.14
CA THR A 295 7.67 10.92 -13.17
C THR A 295 6.16 11.07 -13.00
N GLU A 296 5.36 10.31 -13.77
CA GLU A 296 3.90 10.31 -13.63
C GLU A 296 3.45 9.85 -12.24
N MET A 297 3.98 8.73 -11.74
CA MET A 297 3.64 8.24 -10.40
C MET A 297 3.97 9.28 -9.33
N ARG A 298 5.11 9.98 -9.47
CA ARG A 298 5.50 11.04 -8.54
C ARG A 298 4.56 12.26 -8.64
N ALA A 299 4.19 12.69 -9.85
CA ALA A 299 3.22 13.76 -10.07
C ALA A 299 1.85 13.42 -9.45
N LEU A 300 1.47 12.15 -9.46
CA LEU A 300 0.26 11.64 -8.80
C LEU A 300 0.39 11.52 -7.27
N GLY A 301 1.54 11.88 -6.68
CA GLY A 301 1.77 11.92 -5.23
C GLY A 301 2.39 10.65 -4.63
N ALA A 302 2.76 9.66 -5.45
CA ALA A 302 3.34 8.41 -4.95
C ALA A 302 4.72 8.64 -4.30
N THR A 303 4.97 7.90 -3.21
CA THR A 303 6.23 7.92 -2.46
C THR A 303 6.84 6.53 -2.31
N LYS A 304 6.08 5.49 -2.63
CA LYS A 304 6.52 4.09 -2.55
C LYS A 304 6.01 3.31 -3.76
N VAL A 305 6.87 2.46 -4.31
CA VAL A 305 6.50 1.50 -5.36
C VAL A 305 6.59 0.09 -4.81
N GLN A 306 5.56 -0.71 -5.09
CA GLN A 306 5.57 -2.16 -4.86
C GLN A 306 5.90 -2.85 -6.16
N ILE A 307 6.98 -3.63 -6.17
CA ILE A 307 7.54 -4.23 -7.37
C ILE A 307 7.42 -5.74 -7.28
N GLY A 308 6.63 -6.33 -8.16
CA GLY A 308 6.47 -7.78 -8.24
C GLY A 308 7.66 -8.43 -8.97
N ILE A 309 8.78 -8.67 -8.29
CA ILE A 309 9.94 -9.38 -8.86
C ILE A 309 9.73 -10.89 -8.89
N GLN A 310 9.17 -11.43 -7.83
CA GLN A 310 8.80 -12.82 -7.54
C GLN A 310 10.00 -13.72 -7.27
N SER A 311 11.05 -13.71 -8.09
CA SER A 311 12.31 -14.44 -7.92
C SER A 311 13.49 -13.64 -8.48
N LEU A 312 14.72 -13.94 -8.06
CA LEU A 312 15.97 -13.50 -8.68
C LEU A 312 16.72 -14.68 -9.33
N ASP A 313 16.01 -15.69 -9.77
CA ASP A 313 16.52 -16.80 -10.56
C ASP A 313 15.85 -16.77 -11.94
N GLN A 314 16.65 -16.54 -12.99
CA GLN A 314 16.14 -16.38 -14.36
C GLN A 314 15.40 -17.63 -14.84
N GLN A 315 15.91 -18.83 -14.53
CA GLN A 315 15.26 -20.09 -14.95
C GLN A 315 13.88 -20.26 -14.28
N ILE A 316 13.76 -19.85 -13.00
CA ILE A 316 12.47 -19.87 -12.30
C ILE A 316 11.52 -18.84 -12.91
N LEU A 317 11.98 -17.64 -13.23
CA LEU A 317 11.16 -16.62 -13.89
C LEU A 317 10.64 -17.11 -15.24
N ASP A 318 11.51 -17.68 -16.06
CA ASP A 318 11.17 -18.17 -17.39
C ASP A 318 10.20 -19.36 -17.33
N ALA A 319 10.45 -20.32 -16.43
CA ALA A 319 9.56 -21.46 -16.19
C ALA A 319 8.16 -21.04 -15.75
N ASN A 320 8.03 -19.93 -15.04
CA ASN A 320 6.75 -19.34 -14.62
C ASN A 320 6.17 -18.33 -15.62
N LEU A 321 6.67 -18.26 -16.84
CA LEU A 321 6.24 -17.36 -17.91
C LEU A 321 6.31 -15.87 -17.52
N ARG A 322 7.23 -15.52 -16.61
CA ARG A 322 7.38 -14.15 -16.13
C ARG A 322 8.01 -13.23 -17.17
N ARG A 323 8.88 -13.75 -18.05
CA ARG A 323 9.50 -13.07 -19.20
C ARG A 323 10.10 -11.69 -18.86
N ILE A 324 10.76 -11.57 -17.71
CA ILE A 324 11.47 -10.37 -17.27
C ILE A 324 12.90 -10.78 -16.93
N SER A 325 13.90 -10.08 -17.50
CA SER A 325 15.30 -10.36 -17.20
C SER A 325 15.72 -9.80 -15.83
N LEU A 326 16.74 -10.41 -15.23
CA LEU A 326 17.33 -9.90 -13.98
C LEU A 326 17.89 -8.48 -14.15
N ASP A 327 18.46 -8.16 -15.31
CA ASP A 327 18.95 -6.80 -15.60
C ASP A 327 17.80 -5.79 -15.64
N ARG A 328 16.63 -6.18 -16.17
CA ARG A 328 15.45 -5.30 -16.15
C ARG A 328 14.93 -5.09 -14.72
N ILE A 329 14.99 -6.12 -13.87
CA ILE A 329 14.68 -5.99 -12.44
C ILE A 329 15.68 -5.04 -11.77
N ALA A 330 17.00 -5.24 -11.99
CA ALA A 330 18.04 -4.38 -11.45
C ALA A 330 17.83 -2.92 -11.86
N ARG A 331 17.58 -2.67 -13.16
CA ARG A 331 17.33 -1.31 -13.66
C ARG A 331 16.11 -0.65 -13.03
N ALA A 332 15.04 -1.43 -12.77
CA ALA A 332 13.85 -0.92 -12.08
C ALA A 332 14.17 -0.46 -10.64
N PHE A 333 15.03 -1.18 -9.92
CA PHE A 333 15.48 -0.78 -8.59
C PHE A 333 16.35 0.47 -8.62
N GLU A 334 17.29 0.56 -9.56
CA GLU A 334 18.15 1.72 -9.77
C GLU A 334 17.33 3.00 -10.01
N LEU A 335 16.43 2.95 -10.99
CA LEU A 335 15.57 4.07 -11.33
C LEU A 335 14.67 4.48 -10.16
N ALA A 336 13.97 3.51 -9.52
CA ALA A 336 13.12 3.81 -8.38
C ALA A 336 13.89 4.47 -7.22
N ARG A 337 15.14 4.05 -6.98
CA ARG A 337 16.02 4.63 -5.97
C ARG A 337 16.44 6.05 -6.32
N LEU A 338 16.90 6.28 -7.55
CA LEU A 338 17.29 7.61 -8.03
C LEU A 338 16.12 8.60 -8.02
N PHE A 339 14.90 8.12 -8.29
CA PHE A 339 13.67 8.93 -8.11
C PHE A 339 13.25 9.11 -6.64
N GLY A 340 13.99 8.55 -5.69
CA GLY A 340 13.74 8.68 -4.26
C GLY A 340 12.61 7.78 -3.73
N PHE A 341 12.00 6.93 -4.53
CA PHE A 341 10.93 6.05 -4.07
C PHE A 341 11.43 5.06 -3.03
N LYS A 342 10.60 4.78 -2.03
CA LYS A 342 10.73 3.62 -1.18
C LYS A 342 10.39 2.37 -2.00
N ILE A 343 11.27 1.38 -1.97
CA ILE A 343 11.19 0.17 -2.81
C ILE A 343 10.66 -1.00 -1.97
N HIS A 344 9.52 -1.53 -2.36
CA HIS A 344 8.88 -2.67 -1.69
C HIS A 344 8.82 -3.86 -2.65
N ALA A 345 9.73 -4.83 -2.47
CA ALA A 345 9.82 -6.00 -3.33
C ALA A 345 8.82 -7.10 -2.92
N HIS A 346 8.19 -7.75 -3.90
CA HIS A 346 7.44 -8.98 -3.68
C HIS A 346 8.29 -10.17 -4.11
N PHE A 347 8.62 -11.05 -3.17
CA PHE A 347 9.37 -12.28 -3.36
C PHE A 347 8.49 -13.48 -3.07
N MET A 348 8.54 -14.51 -3.92
CA MET A 348 7.74 -15.72 -3.78
C MET A 348 8.63 -16.94 -3.59
N ALA A 349 8.36 -17.73 -2.56
CA ALA A 349 8.96 -19.05 -2.38
C ALA A 349 8.10 -20.13 -3.05
N ASN A 350 8.71 -21.22 -3.48
CA ASN A 350 8.06 -22.39 -4.06
C ASN A 350 7.35 -22.13 -5.40
N LEU A 351 7.89 -21.27 -6.24
CA LEU A 351 7.47 -21.15 -7.64
C LEU A 351 7.79 -22.44 -8.41
N TYR A 352 7.15 -22.64 -9.57
CA TYR A 352 7.48 -23.78 -10.43
C TYR A 352 8.97 -23.79 -10.80
N GLY A 353 9.64 -24.93 -10.61
CA GLY A 353 11.07 -25.08 -10.79
C GLY A 353 11.95 -24.59 -9.62
N ALA A 354 11.36 -24.04 -8.56
CA ALA A 354 12.09 -23.65 -7.36
C ALA A 354 12.42 -24.86 -6.46
N THR A 355 13.46 -24.68 -5.65
CA THR A 355 13.79 -25.56 -4.52
C THR A 355 14.07 -24.72 -3.29
N PRO A 356 13.96 -25.25 -2.06
CA PRO A 356 14.27 -24.52 -0.84
C PRO A 356 15.64 -23.81 -0.88
N LYS A 357 16.66 -24.48 -1.42
CA LYS A 357 18.00 -23.90 -1.57
C LYS A 357 18.02 -22.71 -2.52
N ARG A 358 17.41 -22.84 -3.71
CA ARG A 358 17.35 -21.75 -4.71
C ARG A 358 16.57 -20.55 -4.20
N ASP A 359 15.47 -20.77 -3.46
CA ASP A 359 14.70 -19.69 -2.85
C ASP A 359 15.49 -18.91 -1.80
N VAL A 360 16.28 -19.61 -0.96
CA VAL A 360 17.17 -18.96 0.02
C VAL A 360 18.30 -18.20 -0.68
N GLU A 361 18.91 -18.76 -1.71
CA GLU A 361 19.96 -18.11 -2.51
C GLU A 361 19.42 -16.87 -3.23
N GLY A 362 18.26 -16.98 -3.87
CA GLY A 362 17.60 -15.85 -4.54
C GLY A 362 17.20 -14.72 -3.58
N TYR A 363 16.69 -15.07 -2.40
CA TYR A 363 16.38 -14.07 -1.38
C TYR A 363 17.65 -13.42 -0.81
N ARG A 364 18.70 -14.21 -0.56
CA ARG A 364 20.01 -13.67 -0.14
C ARG A 364 20.51 -12.67 -1.17
N ALA A 365 20.50 -12.99 -2.47
CA ALA A 365 20.88 -12.06 -3.52
C ALA A 365 20.04 -10.78 -3.48
N LEU A 366 18.70 -10.87 -3.25
CA LEU A 366 17.83 -9.70 -3.14
C LEU A 366 18.28 -8.71 -2.07
N VAL A 367 18.78 -9.20 -0.94
CA VAL A 367 19.11 -8.35 0.22
C VAL A 367 20.62 -8.08 0.41
N THR A 368 21.49 -8.64 -0.44
CA THR A 368 22.96 -8.46 -0.35
C THR A 368 23.61 -7.96 -1.64
N ASP A 369 23.00 -8.15 -2.80
CA ASP A 369 23.53 -7.67 -4.08
C ASP A 369 23.16 -6.20 -4.29
N GLY A 370 24.15 -5.34 -4.47
CA GLY A 370 24.01 -3.88 -4.62
C GLY A 370 23.07 -3.43 -5.76
N ARG A 371 22.74 -4.31 -6.71
CA ARG A 371 21.80 -4.04 -7.78
C ARG A 371 20.35 -3.96 -7.29
N PHE A 372 20.03 -4.56 -6.15
CA PHE A 372 18.65 -4.69 -5.67
C PHE A 372 18.43 -3.95 -4.35
N LEU A 373 18.71 -4.54 -3.20
CA LEU A 373 18.64 -3.96 -1.85
C LEU A 373 17.32 -3.19 -1.59
N PRO A 374 16.17 -3.89 -1.45
CA PRO A 374 14.88 -3.24 -1.19
C PRO A 374 14.81 -2.60 0.20
N ASP A 375 13.89 -1.65 0.37
CA ASP A 375 13.57 -1.06 1.68
C ASP A 375 12.57 -1.91 2.47
N GLU A 376 11.64 -2.56 1.75
CA GLU A 376 10.66 -3.51 2.31
C GLU A 376 10.55 -4.76 1.43
N VAL A 377 10.19 -5.87 2.06
CA VAL A 377 9.94 -7.14 1.37
C VAL A 377 8.63 -7.76 1.84
N LYS A 378 7.87 -8.30 0.89
CA LYS A 378 6.84 -9.31 1.13
C LYS A 378 7.37 -10.66 0.70
N MET A 379 7.36 -11.64 1.60
CA MET A 379 7.72 -13.02 1.31
C MET A 379 6.44 -13.85 1.26
N TYR A 380 6.07 -14.30 0.07
CA TYR A 380 4.86 -15.10 -0.11
C TYR A 380 5.20 -16.54 -0.52
N PRO A 381 4.68 -17.57 0.17
CA PRO A 381 4.69 -18.91 -0.39
C PRO A 381 3.73 -18.97 -1.58
N CYS A 382 4.15 -19.64 -2.65
CA CYS A 382 3.27 -19.96 -3.76
C CYS A 382 2.19 -20.92 -3.27
N ALA A 383 0.94 -20.61 -3.53
CA ALA A 383 -0.22 -21.45 -3.25
C ALA A 383 -0.92 -21.78 -4.56
N LEU A 384 -1.39 -23.02 -4.70
CA LEU A 384 -2.18 -23.43 -5.84
C LEU A 384 -3.62 -22.93 -5.72
N VAL A 385 -4.03 -22.14 -6.69
CA VAL A 385 -5.40 -21.66 -6.85
C VAL A 385 -5.98 -22.26 -8.12
N ASP A 386 -7.26 -22.61 -8.10
CA ASP A 386 -7.93 -23.19 -9.26
C ASP A 386 -7.92 -22.24 -10.47
N GLY A 387 -7.92 -22.81 -11.67
CA GLY A 387 -7.89 -22.03 -12.92
C GLY A 387 -6.55 -21.35 -13.23
N THR A 388 -5.48 -21.59 -12.44
CA THR A 388 -4.13 -21.14 -12.75
C THR A 388 -3.40 -22.14 -13.65
N GLY A 389 -2.42 -21.67 -14.46
CA GLY A 389 -1.58 -22.56 -15.26
C GLY A 389 -0.78 -23.57 -14.44
N LEU A 390 -0.54 -23.27 -13.17
CA LEU A 390 0.19 -24.13 -12.23
C LEU A 390 -0.57 -25.44 -11.92
N VAL A 391 -1.90 -25.48 -12.11
CA VAL A 391 -2.73 -26.69 -11.88
C VAL A 391 -2.28 -27.85 -12.77
N ALA A 392 -1.86 -27.61 -14.01
CA ALA A 392 -1.35 -28.65 -14.89
C ALA A 392 -0.09 -29.31 -14.31
N HIS A 393 0.85 -28.50 -13.82
CA HIS A 393 2.10 -28.96 -13.21
C HIS A 393 1.91 -29.68 -11.86
N TRP A 394 0.85 -29.35 -11.15
CA TRP A 394 0.47 -30.07 -9.95
C TRP A 394 -0.14 -31.45 -10.29
N ARG A 395 -0.97 -31.53 -11.34
CA ARG A 395 -1.64 -32.76 -11.76
C ARG A 395 -0.64 -33.79 -12.34
N ASP A 396 0.35 -33.34 -13.11
CA ASP A 396 1.39 -34.20 -13.67
C ASP A 396 2.54 -34.51 -12.69
N GLY A 397 2.52 -33.87 -11.49
CA GLY A 397 3.49 -34.07 -10.42
C GLY A 397 4.81 -33.33 -10.60
N SER A 398 4.96 -32.50 -11.64
CA SER A 398 6.16 -31.70 -11.89
C SER A 398 6.31 -30.50 -10.91
N TRP A 399 5.24 -30.11 -10.24
CA TRP A 399 5.26 -29.17 -9.14
C TRP A 399 4.51 -29.70 -7.92
N LYS A 400 5.09 -29.46 -6.74
CA LYS A 400 4.47 -29.77 -5.44
C LYS A 400 4.72 -28.60 -4.47
N PRO A 401 3.76 -28.28 -3.58
CA PRO A 401 4.02 -27.32 -2.51
C PRO A 401 5.10 -27.87 -1.56
N TYR A 402 5.91 -26.96 -1.01
CA TYR A 402 6.81 -27.34 0.08
C TYR A 402 6.01 -27.87 1.27
N THR A 403 6.57 -28.81 1.97
CA THR A 403 6.08 -29.18 3.30
C THR A 403 6.15 -27.98 4.24
N GLU A 404 5.38 -28.03 5.31
CA GLU A 404 5.41 -26.97 6.32
C GLU A 404 6.81 -26.75 6.88
N GLY A 405 7.55 -27.82 7.16
CA GLY A 405 8.93 -27.76 7.65
C GLY A 405 9.86 -27.05 6.66
N GLU A 406 9.86 -27.48 5.40
CA GLU A 406 10.68 -26.85 4.34
C GLU A 406 10.34 -25.37 4.18
N LEU A 407 9.05 -25.00 4.21
CA LEU A 407 8.63 -23.62 4.09
C LEU A 407 9.12 -22.76 5.28
N ILE A 408 8.99 -23.29 6.51
CA ILE A 408 9.48 -22.59 7.72
C ILE A 408 11.00 -22.44 7.65
N ASP A 409 11.73 -23.47 7.24
CA ASP A 409 13.19 -23.43 7.12
C ASP A 409 13.65 -22.36 6.12
N VAL A 410 13.01 -22.26 4.94
CA VAL A 410 13.27 -21.22 3.95
C VAL A 410 13.02 -19.82 4.54
N LEU A 411 11.88 -19.63 5.20
CA LEU A 411 11.52 -18.32 5.76
C LEU A 411 12.41 -17.92 6.94
N VAL A 412 12.81 -18.87 7.78
CA VAL A 412 13.78 -18.67 8.87
C VAL A 412 15.13 -18.26 8.30
N ALA A 413 15.66 -18.98 7.30
CA ALA A 413 16.92 -18.63 6.64
C ALA A 413 16.86 -17.23 6.00
N ASN A 414 15.74 -16.89 5.38
CA ASN A 414 15.53 -15.56 4.79
C ASN A 414 15.52 -14.46 5.88
N MET A 415 14.85 -14.70 7.00
CA MET A 415 14.84 -13.75 8.12
C MET A 415 16.23 -13.49 8.72
N GLN A 416 17.05 -14.54 8.85
CA GLN A 416 18.41 -14.44 9.40
C GLN A 416 19.36 -13.59 8.55
N VAL A 417 19.20 -13.61 7.21
CA VAL A 417 20.04 -12.84 6.29
C VAL A 417 19.51 -11.44 6.00
N THR A 418 18.32 -11.10 6.51
CA THR A 418 17.70 -9.80 6.26
C THR A 418 18.44 -8.68 7.00
N PRO A 419 18.96 -7.65 6.29
CA PRO A 419 19.72 -6.55 6.89
C PRO A 419 18.87 -5.65 7.81
N PRO A 420 19.50 -4.86 8.69
CA PRO A 420 18.81 -4.01 9.67
C PRO A 420 18.02 -2.85 9.05
N TYR A 421 18.25 -2.52 7.79
CA TYR A 421 17.52 -1.48 7.07
C TYR A 421 16.35 -2.02 6.24
N VAL A 422 16.13 -3.32 6.15
CA VAL A 422 15.02 -3.94 5.43
C VAL A 422 13.86 -4.24 6.39
N ARG A 423 12.63 -4.00 5.96
CA ARG A 423 11.41 -4.37 6.71
C ARG A 423 10.69 -5.53 6.03
N VAL A 424 10.54 -6.65 6.73
CA VAL A 424 9.69 -7.76 6.26
C VAL A 424 8.25 -7.47 6.64
N SER A 425 7.48 -6.97 5.68
CA SER A 425 6.14 -6.44 5.91
C SER A 425 5.06 -7.54 6.04
N ARG A 426 5.14 -8.60 5.22
CA ARG A 426 4.18 -9.72 5.17
C ARG A 426 4.86 -11.02 4.77
N MET A 427 4.32 -12.16 5.27
CA MET A 427 4.72 -13.53 4.89
C MET A 427 3.58 -14.34 4.29
N ILE A 428 2.39 -13.78 4.15
CA ILE A 428 1.23 -14.43 3.53
C ILE A 428 0.46 -13.43 2.67
N ARG A 429 -0.30 -13.93 1.70
CA ARG A 429 -1.38 -13.19 1.04
C ARG A 429 -2.69 -13.38 1.81
N ASP A 430 -3.63 -12.46 1.61
CA ASP A 430 -4.99 -12.53 2.21
C ASP A 430 -5.92 -13.49 1.42
N ILE A 431 -5.36 -14.52 0.76
CA ILE A 431 -6.15 -15.55 0.06
C ILE A 431 -6.90 -16.38 1.09
N SER A 432 -8.18 -16.58 0.86
CA SER A 432 -9.00 -17.41 1.72
C SER A 432 -8.56 -18.88 1.64
N SER A 433 -8.58 -19.59 2.77
CA SER A 433 -8.12 -20.99 2.81
C SER A 433 -8.94 -21.93 1.93
N HIS A 434 -10.17 -21.59 1.57
CA HIS A 434 -10.99 -22.38 0.63
C HIS A 434 -10.65 -22.12 -0.83
N ASP A 435 -10.06 -20.98 -1.18
CA ASP A 435 -9.55 -20.71 -2.53
C ASP A 435 -8.22 -21.41 -2.82
N ILE A 436 -7.54 -21.89 -1.77
CA ILE A 436 -6.27 -22.61 -1.90
C ILE A 436 -6.53 -24.10 -2.04
N MET A 437 -6.26 -24.68 -3.22
CA MET A 437 -6.32 -26.12 -3.45
C MET A 437 -5.27 -26.84 -2.61
N THR A 438 -3.99 -26.44 -2.74
CA THR A 438 -2.86 -26.96 -1.96
C THR A 438 -1.79 -25.90 -1.72
N GLY A 439 -0.98 -26.08 -0.67
CA GLY A 439 0.01 -25.12 -0.22
C GLY A 439 -0.31 -24.59 1.18
N ASN A 440 0.34 -23.51 1.59
CA ASN A 440 0.14 -22.94 2.91
C ASN A 440 -1.25 -22.31 3.06
N LYS A 441 -2.03 -22.81 4.03
CA LYS A 441 -3.35 -22.28 4.41
C LYS A 441 -3.33 -21.56 5.77
N LYS A 442 -2.19 -21.53 6.47
CA LYS A 442 -2.07 -20.96 7.82
C LYS A 442 -1.89 -19.45 7.75
N VAL A 443 -2.80 -18.73 8.39
CA VAL A 443 -2.81 -17.26 8.42
C VAL A 443 -1.79 -16.66 9.41
N ASN A 444 -1.26 -17.47 10.33
CA ASN A 444 -0.29 -17.09 11.35
C ASN A 444 1.16 -17.48 11.01
N LEU A 445 1.49 -17.69 9.73
CA LEU A 445 2.81 -18.14 9.28
C LEU A 445 3.97 -17.30 9.85
N ARG A 446 3.81 -15.97 9.94
CA ARG A 446 4.81 -15.09 10.56
C ARG A 446 5.07 -15.47 12.02
N GLN A 447 4.03 -15.72 12.79
CA GLN A 447 4.17 -16.12 14.21
C GLN A 447 4.91 -17.46 14.32
N MET A 448 4.61 -18.44 13.46
CA MET A 448 5.31 -19.72 13.44
C MET A 448 6.80 -19.56 13.13
N VAL A 449 7.15 -18.68 12.21
CA VAL A 449 8.56 -18.36 11.89
C VAL A 449 9.24 -17.65 13.06
N ASP A 450 8.57 -16.71 13.72
CA ASP A 450 9.12 -15.99 14.89
C ASP A 450 9.34 -16.96 16.08
N GLU A 451 8.43 -17.92 16.31
CA GLU A 451 8.56 -18.98 17.32
C GLU A 451 9.74 -19.91 17.01
N GLU A 452 9.92 -20.29 15.75
CA GLU A 452 11.02 -21.17 15.32
C GLU A 452 12.37 -20.45 15.39
N LEU A 453 12.44 -19.16 15.03
CA LEU A 453 13.64 -18.32 15.22
C LEU A 453 14.04 -18.27 16.71
N ALA A 454 13.06 -18.06 17.60
CA ALA A 454 13.30 -18.05 19.05
C ALA A 454 13.78 -19.42 19.55
N ARG A 455 13.19 -20.53 19.08
CA ARG A 455 13.61 -21.90 19.43
C ARG A 455 15.06 -22.20 19.00
N ARG A 456 15.48 -21.66 17.83
CA ARG A 456 16.86 -21.80 17.33
C ARG A 456 17.85 -20.82 17.98
N GLY A 457 17.39 -19.88 18.80
CA GLY A 457 18.24 -18.80 19.34
C GLY A 457 18.80 -17.89 18.24
N ALA A 458 18.08 -17.76 17.12
CA ALA A 458 18.56 -17.03 15.95
C ALA A 458 18.32 -15.53 16.08
N ALA A 459 19.37 -14.72 15.88
CA ALA A 459 19.25 -13.27 15.84
C ALA A 459 18.62 -12.80 14.52
N VAL A 460 17.73 -11.83 14.60
CA VAL A 460 17.08 -11.19 13.45
C VAL A 460 17.23 -9.68 13.55
N ALA A 461 17.77 -9.07 12.50
CA ALA A 461 18.10 -7.64 12.47
C ALA A 461 17.04 -6.76 11.78
N GLU A 462 16.05 -7.35 11.10
CA GLU A 462 15.07 -6.61 10.29
C GLU A 462 14.23 -5.63 11.13
N ILE A 463 13.71 -4.58 10.50
CA ILE A 463 13.06 -3.45 11.17
C ILE A 463 11.87 -3.88 12.03
N ARG A 464 10.92 -4.66 11.48
CA ARG A 464 9.66 -4.98 12.17
C ARG A 464 9.84 -5.74 13.49
N THR A 465 10.87 -6.57 13.59
CA THR A 465 11.22 -7.28 14.82
C THR A 465 11.75 -6.32 15.91
N ARG A 466 12.31 -5.20 15.48
CA ARG A 466 12.92 -4.18 16.33
C ARG A 466 12.06 -2.93 16.56
N GLU A 467 10.89 -2.82 15.93
CA GLU A 467 9.98 -1.69 16.18
C GLU A 467 9.59 -1.60 17.67
N ILE A 468 9.64 -0.38 18.25
CA ILE A 468 9.10 -0.17 19.60
C ILE A 468 7.60 -0.49 19.60
N GLY A 469 7.15 -1.22 20.60
CA GLY A 469 5.73 -1.54 20.79
C GLY A 469 4.92 -0.32 21.24
N THR A 470 3.61 -0.53 21.37
CA THR A 470 2.68 0.48 21.91
C THR A 470 2.70 0.57 23.45
N ARG A 471 3.45 -0.28 24.14
CA ARG A 471 3.57 -0.30 25.61
C ARG A 471 4.86 0.38 26.02
N GLY A 472 4.75 1.41 26.86
CA GLY A 472 5.75 2.18 27.58
C GLY A 472 7.23 1.76 27.42
N THR A 473 7.81 1.97 26.25
CA THR A 473 9.25 1.86 26.08
C THR A 473 9.88 3.12 26.64
N ASP A 474 10.86 2.96 27.51
CA ASP A 474 11.67 4.09 27.99
C ASP A 474 12.46 4.67 26.81
N LEU A 475 12.30 5.97 26.60
CA LEU A 475 12.93 6.72 25.52
C LEU A 475 14.02 7.68 26.04
N SER A 476 14.42 7.58 27.31
CA SER A 476 15.42 8.46 27.92
C SER A 476 16.81 8.26 27.33
N ASP A 477 17.17 7.03 26.97
CA ASP A 477 18.52 6.62 26.56
C ASP A 477 18.60 6.22 25.08
N LEU A 478 17.94 7.00 24.19
CA LEU A 478 18.02 6.76 22.76
C LEU A 478 19.38 7.19 22.19
N ALA A 479 20.03 6.26 21.48
CA ALA A 479 21.22 6.54 20.70
C ALA A 479 20.89 6.66 19.21
N LEU A 480 21.56 7.59 18.51
CA LEU A 480 21.52 7.67 17.06
C LEU A 480 22.57 6.72 16.48
N ALA A 481 22.10 5.69 15.77
CA ALA A 481 22.94 4.74 15.06
C ALA A 481 22.82 4.93 13.55
N GLU A 482 23.92 4.73 12.83
CA GLU A 482 24.03 4.81 11.38
C GLU A 482 24.43 3.44 10.82
N PHE A 483 23.75 3.02 9.76
CA PHE A 483 24.08 1.82 9.00
C PHE A 483 24.32 2.22 7.53
N PRO A 484 25.59 2.31 7.09
CA PRO A 484 25.93 2.59 5.70
C PRO A 484 25.84 1.33 4.85
N TYR A 485 25.40 1.48 3.59
CA TYR A 485 25.46 0.42 2.58
C TYR A 485 25.55 0.99 1.18
N GLU A 486 26.08 0.20 0.25
CA GLU A 486 26.34 0.63 -1.11
C GLU A 486 25.40 -0.05 -2.09
N THR A 487 24.94 0.72 -3.08
CA THR A 487 24.20 0.22 -4.25
C THR A 487 24.99 0.52 -5.52
N THR A 488 24.53 0.00 -6.66
CA THR A 488 25.12 0.35 -7.96
C THR A 488 25.07 1.86 -8.24
N VAL A 489 24.00 2.55 -7.78
CA VAL A 489 23.71 3.95 -8.14
C VAL A 489 23.88 4.97 -7.02
N SER A 490 24.07 4.53 -5.78
CA SER A 490 24.14 5.44 -4.62
C SER A 490 24.87 4.82 -3.43
N SER A 491 25.42 5.67 -2.57
CA SER A 491 25.77 5.33 -1.19
C SER A 491 24.58 5.67 -0.30
N GLU A 492 24.15 4.72 0.51
CA GLU A 492 22.93 4.84 1.34
C GLU A 492 23.30 4.92 2.82
N ARG A 493 22.53 5.68 3.58
CA ARG A 493 22.64 5.78 5.04
C ARG A 493 21.30 5.51 5.68
N PHE A 494 21.23 4.45 6.48
CA PHE A 494 20.08 4.16 7.32
C PHE A 494 20.34 4.68 8.73
N LEU A 495 19.73 5.82 9.07
CA LEU A 495 19.85 6.47 10.38
C LEU A 495 18.70 5.97 11.26
N GLN A 496 18.99 5.59 12.49
CA GLN A 496 17.97 5.07 13.41
C GLN A 496 18.19 5.52 14.85
N TRP A 497 17.13 5.93 15.52
CA TRP A 497 17.11 6.08 16.96
C TRP A 497 16.84 4.72 17.60
N VAL A 498 17.76 4.22 18.39
CA VAL A 498 17.69 2.91 19.01
C VAL A 498 17.76 3.00 20.54
N THR A 499 17.01 2.16 21.20
CA THR A 499 17.10 1.92 22.65
C THR A 499 18.34 1.05 22.98
N PRO A 500 18.78 0.97 24.24
CA PRO A 500 19.90 0.11 24.65
C PRO A 500 19.71 -1.38 24.29
N ASP A 501 18.46 -1.87 24.22
CA ASP A 501 18.13 -3.24 23.80
C ASP A 501 17.91 -3.38 22.28
N GLY A 502 18.28 -2.34 21.48
CA GLY A 502 18.28 -2.36 20.02
C GLY A 502 16.92 -2.16 19.34
N LYS A 503 15.89 -1.72 20.08
CA LYS A 503 14.59 -1.37 19.48
C LYS A 503 14.65 -0.02 18.77
N ILE A 504 13.89 0.11 17.67
CA ILE A 504 13.87 1.31 16.82
C ILE A 504 12.71 2.22 17.24
N ALA A 505 13.02 3.44 17.66
CA ALA A 505 12.04 4.50 17.94
C ALA A 505 11.73 5.37 16.72
N GLY A 506 12.63 5.43 15.76
CA GLY A 506 12.44 6.13 14.49
C GLY A 506 13.65 5.95 13.59
N PHE A 507 13.47 6.18 12.29
CA PHE A 507 14.56 6.04 11.32
C PHE A 507 14.38 6.99 10.12
N LEU A 508 15.48 7.16 9.37
CA LEU A 508 15.55 7.90 8.11
C LEU A 508 16.40 7.14 7.11
N ARG A 509 16.00 7.19 5.84
CA ARG A 509 16.77 6.68 4.69
C ARG A 509 17.31 7.86 3.89
N LEU A 510 18.60 8.03 3.89
CA LEU A 510 19.33 9.01 3.08
C LEU A 510 20.03 8.29 1.93
N SER A 511 19.81 8.76 0.72
CA SER A 511 20.52 8.36 -0.49
C SER A 511 21.48 9.47 -0.93
N LEU A 512 22.68 9.08 -1.27
CA LEU A 512 23.77 9.90 -1.82
C LEU A 512 24.07 9.40 -3.23
N PRO A 513 23.33 9.85 -4.27
CA PRO A 513 23.42 9.32 -5.63
C PRO A 513 24.73 9.66 -6.30
N LYS A 514 25.30 8.70 -7.05
CA LYS A 514 26.51 8.87 -7.85
C LYS A 514 26.23 9.74 -9.07
N ALA A 515 27.18 10.64 -9.41
CA ALA A 515 26.99 11.59 -10.51
C ALA A 515 26.83 10.90 -11.88
N ASP A 516 27.57 9.83 -12.13
CA ASP A 516 27.48 9.02 -13.34
C ASP A 516 26.13 8.30 -13.47
N ALA A 517 25.57 7.79 -12.37
CA ALA A 517 24.27 7.16 -12.33
C ALA A 517 23.13 8.16 -12.63
N ILE A 518 23.24 9.40 -12.09
CA ILE A 518 22.33 10.50 -12.41
C ILE A 518 22.39 10.82 -13.90
N ALA A 519 23.60 10.98 -14.48
CA ALA A 519 23.80 11.30 -15.89
C ALA A 519 23.19 10.21 -16.80
N ALA A 520 23.44 8.94 -16.51
CA ALA A 520 22.87 7.81 -17.25
C ALA A 520 21.33 7.77 -17.20
N ALA A 521 20.73 7.98 -16.02
CA ALA A 521 19.28 8.00 -15.86
C ALA A 521 18.63 9.21 -16.55
N ARG A 522 19.29 10.37 -16.56
CA ARG A 522 18.83 11.57 -17.27
C ARG A 522 18.84 11.33 -18.78
N THR A 523 19.91 10.77 -19.34
CA THR A 523 19.98 10.40 -20.76
C THR A 523 18.87 9.41 -21.15
N GLU A 524 18.59 8.40 -20.33
CA GLU A 524 17.49 7.46 -20.58
C GLU A 524 16.13 8.17 -20.59
N ALA A 525 15.89 9.08 -19.66
CA ALA A 525 14.65 9.86 -19.58
C ALA A 525 14.47 10.78 -20.80
N GLU A 526 15.53 11.41 -21.28
CA GLU A 526 15.53 12.26 -22.49
C GLU A 526 15.26 11.42 -23.75
N ASN A 527 15.89 10.26 -23.88
CA ASN A 527 15.67 9.33 -24.98
C ASN A 527 14.22 8.81 -25.01
N GLU A 528 13.65 8.44 -23.86
CA GLU A 528 12.25 8.02 -23.76
C GLU A 528 11.30 9.13 -24.25
N ARG A 529 11.55 10.39 -23.88
CA ARG A 529 10.76 11.55 -24.37
C ARG A 529 10.92 11.77 -25.86
N GLY A 530 12.12 11.66 -26.41
CA GLY A 530 12.39 11.78 -27.84
C GLY A 530 11.60 10.76 -28.67
N LEU A 531 11.60 9.50 -28.25
CA LEU A 531 10.85 8.42 -28.89
C LEU A 531 9.33 8.64 -28.87
N ILE A 532 8.79 9.18 -27.78
CA ILE A 532 7.36 9.52 -27.66
C ILE A 532 7.02 10.67 -28.61
N GLY A 533 7.86 11.69 -28.70
CA GLY A 533 7.70 12.82 -29.60
C GLY A 533 7.73 12.44 -31.10
N GLU A 534 8.56 11.49 -31.49
CA GLU A 534 8.65 10.96 -32.86
C GLU A 534 7.44 10.08 -33.22
N ARG A 535 6.97 9.22 -32.31
CA ARG A 535 5.77 8.39 -32.52
C ARG A 535 4.51 9.26 -32.64
N GLY A 536 4.40 10.32 -31.86
CA GLY A 536 3.30 11.29 -31.99
C GLY A 536 3.29 12.05 -33.30
N ARG A 537 4.45 12.22 -33.98
CA ARG A 537 4.56 12.86 -35.31
C ARG A 537 4.34 11.91 -36.49
N LYS A 538 4.58 10.60 -36.30
CA LYS A 538 4.44 9.57 -37.34
C LYS A 538 3.06 8.90 -37.40
N ALA A 539 2.15 9.17 -36.47
CA ALA A 539 0.84 8.56 -36.41
C ALA A 539 -0.20 9.31 -37.24
N MET A 540 -0.02 9.36 -38.55
CA MET A 540 -1.09 9.46 -39.57
C MET A 540 -0.66 8.73 -40.84
N PRO A 541 -0.95 7.44 -41.01
CA PRO A 541 -1.09 6.85 -42.35
C PRO A 541 -2.56 6.91 -42.82
N PRO A 542 -2.82 6.92 -44.13
CA PRO A 542 -4.16 7.04 -44.66
C PRO A 542 -5.00 5.77 -44.42
N GLU A 543 -6.30 6.01 -44.42
CA GLU A 543 -7.37 5.04 -44.26
C GLU A 543 -7.18 3.77 -45.09
N SER A 544 -7.10 2.62 -44.44
CA SER A 544 -7.46 1.32 -45.01
C SER A 544 -8.33 0.56 -44.03
N GLU A 545 -9.48 0.17 -44.53
CA GLU A 545 -10.56 -0.51 -43.84
C GLU A 545 -10.12 -1.88 -43.27
N ASP A 546 -10.09 -2.01 -41.95
CA ASP A 546 -10.30 -3.29 -41.26
C ASP A 546 -10.89 -3.03 -39.86
N ALA A 547 -12.19 -3.32 -39.74
CA ALA A 547 -13.00 -2.97 -38.58
C ALA A 547 -12.65 -3.73 -37.30
N SER A 548 -11.76 -4.73 -37.34
CA SER A 548 -11.35 -5.55 -36.18
C SER A 548 -10.25 -4.92 -35.33
N HIS A 549 -9.53 -3.91 -35.87
CA HIS A 549 -8.47 -3.17 -35.15
C HIS A 549 -8.89 -1.78 -34.65
N GLN A 550 -10.09 -1.35 -34.98
CA GLN A 550 -10.59 0.00 -34.64
C GLN A 550 -10.84 0.15 -33.14
N ALA A 551 -11.30 -0.94 -32.46
CA ALA A 551 -11.54 -0.94 -31.00
C ALA A 551 -10.26 -0.82 -30.15
N GLU A 552 -9.09 -1.14 -30.70
CA GLU A 552 -7.80 -0.93 -30.01
C GLU A 552 -7.23 0.48 -30.20
N ARG A 553 -7.63 1.22 -31.23
CA ARG A 553 -7.16 2.58 -31.53
C ARG A 553 -7.93 3.67 -30.81
N ASP A 554 -9.22 3.44 -30.53
CA ASP A 554 -10.08 4.41 -29.81
C ASP A 554 -9.77 4.51 -28.31
N ILE A 555 -8.86 3.67 -27.77
CA ILE A 555 -8.38 3.70 -26.38
C ILE A 555 -7.08 4.50 -26.23
N ALA A 556 -6.42 4.90 -27.32
CA ALA A 556 -5.21 5.73 -27.28
C ALA A 556 -5.59 7.22 -27.20
N PRO A 557 -5.32 7.95 -26.14
CA PRO A 557 -5.66 9.37 -26.05
C PRO A 557 -4.66 10.20 -26.83
N THR A 558 -5.08 10.69 -27.99
CA THR A 558 -4.46 11.84 -28.64
C THR A 558 -5.06 13.11 -28.02
N SER A 559 -4.60 13.56 -26.87
CA SER A 559 -4.77 14.95 -26.48
C SER A 559 -3.38 15.55 -26.24
N ALA A 560 -2.99 16.47 -27.10
CA ALA A 560 -1.78 17.27 -27.00
C ALA A 560 -1.66 17.96 -25.62
N ASP A 561 -2.78 18.25 -24.97
CA ASP A 561 -2.84 18.94 -23.69
C ASP A 561 -2.32 18.12 -22.52
N ALA A 562 -2.64 16.82 -22.45
CA ALA A 562 -2.15 15.95 -21.37
C ALA A 562 -0.65 15.58 -21.52
N GLN A 563 -0.12 15.65 -22.74
CA GLN A 563 1.31 15.50 -23.00
C GLN A 563 2.08 16.78 -22.67
N SER A 564 1.48 17.96 -22.85
CA SER A 564 2.11 19.25 -22.54
C SER A 564 2.24 19.49 -21.03
N GLU A 565 1.28 19.05 -20.22
CA GLU A 565 1.31 19.23 -18.76
C GLU A 565 2.46 18.46 -18.06
N LEU A 566 2.81 17.26 -18.54
CA LEU A 566 3.96 16.50 -18.01
C LEU A 566 5.28 16.85 -18.72
N ALA A 567 5.21 17.35 -19.97
CA ALA A 567 6.39 17.81 -20.69
C ALA A 567 7.01 19.08 -20.06
N ALA A 568 6.23 19.84 -19.32
CA ALA A 568 6.72 21.00 -18.55
C ALA A 568 7.50 20.61 -17.27
N GLN A 569 7.46 19.33 -16.85
CA GLN A 569 8.23 18.84 -15.71
C GLN A 569 9.55 18.24 -16.21
N ASP A 570 10.63 18.44 -15.45
CA ASP A 570 11.91 17.83 -15.77
C ASP A 570 11.80 16.31 -15.96
N ALA A 571 12.50 15.79 -16.97
CA ALA A 571 12.47 14.37 -17.30
C ALA A 571 13.01 13.50 -16.16
N PHE A 572 13.91 14.09 -15.35
CA PHE A 572 14.57 13.41 -14.24
C PHE A 572 14.76 14.38 -13.05
N PRO A 573 14.45 13.95 -11.82
CA PRO A 573 14.27 14.86 -10.68
C PRO A 573 15.56 15.38 -10.05
N LEU A 574 16.71 14.70 -10.24
CA LEU A 574 17.97 15.01 -9.58
C LEU A 574 19.00 15.61 -10.54
N SER A 575 19.82 16.51 -9.99
CA SER A 575 21.06 16.98 -10.60
C SER A 575 22.28 16.43 -9.85
N ALA A 576 23.46 16.47 -10.47
CA ALA A 576 24.69 16.13 -9.78
C ALA A 576 24.86 17.02 -8.53
N GLY A 577 25.35 16.46 -7.43
CA GLY A 577 25.48 17.18 -6.16
C GLY A 577 24.19 17.32 -5.34
N GLU A 578 23.12 16.60 -5.70
CA GLU A 578 21.86 16.55 -4.95
C GLU A 578 21.66 15.22 -4.24
N ALA A 579 21.48 15.26 -2.93
CA ALA A 579 21.12 14.11 -2.08
C ALA A 579 19.60 13.93 -2.01
N MET A 580 19.13 12.77 -1.50
CA MET A 580 17.70 12.46 -1.39
C MET A 580 17.34 11.79 -0.07
N ILE A 581 16.45 12.40 0.71
CA ILE A 581 15.74 11.72 1.81
C ILE A 581 14.59 10.92 1.21
N ARG A 582 14.65 9.57 1.34
CA ARG A 582 13.68 8.65 0.75
C ARG A 582 12.57 8.23 1.71
N GLU A 583 12.81 8.28 3.02
CA GLU A 583 11.83 7.98 4.06
C GLU A 583 12.25 8.61 5.39
N VAL A 584 11.27 9.10 6.15
CA VAL A 584 11.38 9.42 7.57
C VAL A 584 10.21 8.76 8.29
N HIS A 585 10.50 7.96 9.30
CA HIS A 585 9.47 7.30 10.11
C HIS A 585 9.82 7.41 11.60
N VAL A 586 8.85 7.83 12.43
CA VAL A 586 8.99 7.86 13.89
C VAL A 586 7.81 7.10 14.47
N TYR A 587 8.12 6.07 15.26
CA TYR A 587 7.13 5.25 15.94
C TYR A 587 6.62 5.95 17.19
N GLY A 588 5.39 5.67 17.60
CA GLY A 588 4.84 6.16 18.85
C GLY A 588 3.32 6.17 18.87
N ALA A 589 2.74 6.19 20.06
CA ALA A 589 1.31 6.41 20.22
C ALA A 589 0.95 7.79 19.67
N VAL A 590 -0.09 7.84 18.82
CA VAL A 590 -0.57 9.07 18.19
C VAL A 590 -0.92 10.09 19.27
N ALA A 591 -0.20 11.21 19.28
CA ALA A 591 -0.76 12.43 19.84
C ALA A 591 -1.58 13.11 18.75
N ALA A 592 -2.78 13.55 19.09
CA ALA A 592 -3.55 14.42 18.23
C ALA A 592 -2.73 15.68 17.92
N LEU A 593 -2.76 16.14 16.66
CA LEU A 593 -2.07 17.36 16.26
C LEU A 593 -2.54 18.52 17.13
N GLY A 594 -1.59 19.13 17.86
CA GLY A 594 -1.88 20.27 18.75
C GLY A 594 -1.91 19.96 20.25
N HIS A 595 -1.77 18.70 20.69
CA HIS A 595 -1.68 18.36 22.11
C HIS A 595 -0.31 17.79 22.47
N ALA A 596 0.27 18.28 23.58
CA ALA A 596 1.53 17.77 24.12
C ALA A 596 1.34 16.32 24.62
N SER A 597 2.14 15.39 24.13
CA SER A 597 2.20 14.01 24.62
C SER A 597 3.64 13.59 24.87
N THR A 598 3.82 12.63 25.79
CA THR A 598 5.12 12.07 26.18
C THR A 598 5.65 11.01 25.20
N GLY A 599 5.03 10.81 24.04
CA GLY A 599 5.42 9.80 23.06
C GLY A 599 6.56 10.23 22.12
N ALA A 600 7.28 9.28 21.53
CA ALA A 600 8.44 9.50 20.64
C ALA A 600 8.16 10.48 19.48
N GLN A 601 6.93 10.58 18.99
CA GLN A 601 6.55 11.51 17.91
C GLN A 601 6.68 13.00 18.29
N HIS A 602 6.69 13.35 19.59
CA HIS A 602 6.76 14.74 20.08
C HIS A 602 8.12 15.15 20.63
N THR A 603 9.08 14.24 20.75
CA THR A 603 10.45 14.52 21.22
C THR A 603 11.34 15.15 20.15
N GLY A 604 10.81 15.47 18.97
CA GLY A 604 11.57 16.06 17.87
C GLY A 604 12.53 15.09 17.18
N LEU A 605 12.39 13.78 17.37
CA LEU A 605 13.29 12.75 16.76
C LEU A 605 13.36 12.85 15.25
N GLY A 606 12.22 13.08 14.57
CA GLY A 606 12.18 13.26 13.13
C GLY A 606 12.98 14.48 12.65
N ARG A 607 12.90 15.62 13.38
CA ARG A 607 13.68 16.82 13.09
C ARG A 607 15.18 16.58 13.24
N LYS A 608 15.60 15.85 14.28
CA LYS A 608 17.00 15.52 14.52
C LYS A 608 17.53 14.55 13.45
N LEU A 609 16.72 13.58 12.99
CA LEU A 609 17.08 12.69 11.87
C LEU A 609 17.29 13.48 10.58
N VAL A 610 16.40 14.42 10.23
CA VAL A 610 16.53 15.26 9.04
C VAL A 610 17.75 16.17 9.15
N ALA A 611 18.03 16.77 10.32
CA ALA A 611 19.22 17.58 10.54
C ALA A 611 20.50 16.76 10.32
N ARG A 612 20.61 15.57 10.93
CA ARG A 612 21.77 14.68 10.72
C ARG A 612 21.94 14.26 9.27
N ALA A 613 20.84 13.99 8.55
CA ALA A 613 20.90 13.67 7.12
C ALA A 613 21.44 14.85 6.29
N CYS A 614 21.07 16.09 6.62
CA CYS A 614 21.63 17.29 6.00
C CYS A 614 23.14 17.41 6.28
N ASP A 615 23.59 17.13 7.52
CA ASP A 615 25.01 17.18 7.88
C ASP A 615 25.83 16.13 7.12
N ILE A 616 25.34 14.88 7.08
CA ILE A 616 25.98 13.79 6.32
C ILE A 616 26.10 14.15 4.83
N ALA A 617 25.03 14.68 4.23
CA ALA A 617 25.05 15.06 2.83
C ALA A 617 26.05 16.20 2.57
N ARG A 618 26.13 17.21 3.45
CA ARG A 618 27.13 18.30 3.38
C ARG A 618 28.54 17.77 3.56
N GLU A 619 28.78 16.91 4.56
CA GLU A 619 30.07 16.25 4.81
C GLU A 619 30.53 15.42 3.60
N ALA A 620 29.60 14.85 2.85
CA ALA A 620 29.85 14.09 1.62
C ALA A 620 30.00 14.97 0.36
N GLY A 621 29.92 16.32 0.48
CA GLY A 621 30.12 17.26 -0.61
C GLY A 621 28.87 17.54 -1.47
N TYR A 622 27.68 17.20 -1.00
CA TYR A 622 26.43 17.54 -1.68
C TYR A 622 26.03 18.98 -1.35
N GLU A 623 25.52 19.72 -2.34
CA GLU A 623 25.13 21.13 -2.20
C GLU A 623 23.65 21.29 -1.79
N ARG A 624 22.81 20.32 -2.16
CA ARG A 624 21.37 20.32 -1.93
C ARG A 624 20.89 18.95 -1.49
N ILE A 625 19.77 18.97 -0.77
CA ILE A 625 19.10 17.74 -0.37
C ILE A 625 17.61 17.83 -0.72
N ASN A 626 17.14 16.82 -1.43
CA ASN A 626 15.74 16.65 -1.78
C ASN A 626 15.03 15.74 -0.77
N VAL A 627 13.70 15.81 -0.71
CA VAL A 627 12.87 14.82 -0.01
C VAL A 627 11.67 14.44 -0.86
N ILE A 628 11.43 13.14 -1.00
CA ILE A 628 10.21 12.60 -1.60
C ILE A 628 9.03 12.75 -0.62
N SER A 629 8.55 13.96 -0.41
CA SER A 629 7.47 14.24 0.53
C SER A 629 6.13 13.70 0.02
N ALA A 630 5.36 13.07 0.90
CA ALA A 630 3.94 12.85 0.65
C ALA A 630 3.18 14.19 0.70
N VAL A 631 2.04 14.26 0.03
CA VAL A 631 1.25 15.50 -0.08
C VAL A 631 0.95 16.11 1.29
N GLY A 632 0.46 15.31 2.23
CA GLY A 632 0.10 15.78 3.57
C GLY A 632 1.27 16.03 4.53
N THR A 633 2.53 15.85 4.07
CA THR A 633 3.74 16.12 4.87
C THR A 633 4.53 17.34 4.40
N ARG A 634 4.08 18.03 3.37
CA ARG A 634 4.79 19.17 2.76
C ARG A 634 5.04 20.30 3.77
N GLU A 635 4.03 20.67 4.58
CA GLU A 635 4.19 21.71 5.62
C GLU A 635 5.22 21.33 6.69
N TYR A 636 5.29 20.04 7.05
CA TYR A 636 6.32 19.56 7.98
C TYR A 636 7.73 19.85 7.43
N TYR A 637 7.99 19.53 6.16
CA TYR A 637 9.31 19.81 5.56
C TYR A 637 9.54 21.31 5.34
N ALA A 638 8.51 22.06 4.97
CA ALA A 638 8.59 23.54 4.90
C ALA A 638 9.02 24.14 6.25
N SER A 639 8.50 23.62 7.38
CA SER A 639 8.92 24.05 8.73
C SER A 639 10.37 23.70 9.07
N LEU A 640 11.03 22.83 8.26
CA LEU A 640 12.44 22.46 8.37
C LEU A 640 13.33 23.21 7.37
N GLY A 641 12.77 24.17 6.62
CA GLY A 641 13.46 25.01 5.65
C GLY A 641 13.62 24.36 4.27
N PHE A 642 12.75 23.41 3.91
CA PHE A 642 12.63 22.90 2.55
C PHE A 642 11.60 23.71 1.78
N GLU A 643 11.86 23.94 0.50
CA GLU A 643 10.98 24.64 -0.42
C GLU A 643 10.52 23.71 -1.54
N GLN A 644 9.35 24.00 -2.15
CA GLN A 644 8.87 23.21 -3.28
C GLN A 644 9.81 23.37 -4.48
N HIS A 645 10.31 22.27 -5.00
CA HIS A 645 11.15 22.19 -6.19
C HIS A 645 10.66 21.07 -7.11
N GLY A 646 10.01 21.42 -8.20
CA GLY A 646 9.37 20.45 -9.09
C GLY A 646 8.41 19.51 -8.34
N LEU A 647 8.67 18.21 -8.44
CA LEU A 647 7.90 17.15 -7.77
C LEU A 647 8.35 16.85 -6.32
N TYR A 648 9.38 17.53 -5.83
CA TYR A 648 10.01 17.29 -4.54
C TYR A 648 10.02 18.55 -3.69
N GLN A 649 10.47 18.42 -2.47
CA GLN A 649 10.90 19.56 -1.68
C GLN A 649 12.40 19.51 -1.52
N GLN A 650 13.07 20.65 -1.64
CA GLN A 650 14.52 20.79 -1.66
C GLN A 650 15.00 21.81 -0.64
N LYS A 651 16.17 21.57 -0.09
CA LYS A 651 16.87 22.49 0.81
C LYS A 651 18.31 22.63 0.37
N LYS A 652 18.85 23.85 0.38
CA LYS A 652 20.27 24.13 0.24
C LYS A 652 20.99 23.71 1.53
N LEU A 653 22.14 23.01 1.41
CA LEU A 653 22.94 22.50 2.53
C LEU A 653 23.98 23.52 3.03
#